data_9ab1d3d27aeecd605529ea2bacef57b0
#
_entry.id   9ab1d3d27aeecd605529ea2bacef57b0
#
_cell.length_a   1.000
_cell.length_b   1.000
_cell.length_c   1.000
_cell.angle_alpha   90.00
_cell.angle_beta   90.00
_cell.angle_gamma   90.00
#
_symmetry.space_group_name_H-M   'P 1'
#
loop_
_entity.id
_entity.type
_entity.pdbx_description
1 polymer ?
#
loop_
_entity_poly.entity_id
_entity_poly.type
_entity_poly.pdbx_seq_one_letter_code
_entity_poly.pdbx_strand_id
1 'polypeptide(L)'
;MKRLFFFFFSAHLAYCQINPLDVEIVRDKFGIPHIFGKTDADVAYGLAWANAEDDFETIQSVYLAGSSILSKRIGNKGIGADFLSQFIGSSELFDSLYEKKISSKYKKIIQAYADGLNSYAKKYPEEILISELFPITPKKMMLYAQLQLFISSRGDYWIKKILNDDIRYEVNFSNDRGSNAFAFNSTKTKDGKIYLAINTHQPLEGPVSWYEAHLCSQEGTNIIGALFPGSPNILIGANKFLGWAHTVNYPDKTDIFKLEMEDKKKGYYKFDNEVLKLHTYKAKLNYKLLGLFNLKIKKKFYKSIYGPTLKNKNGYYSIRTPSLFNIGALEQWWKMGKSKNFTEFYNVLKSKQIPGYNIVYADKNDTIFYISNGLIPKRTKGFDWKEAVPGNTSKTLWKETYDIDELPQVIQPLSGYVYNANHSPFLSTDEQNNPKKNMFSDEMNFETYDNNRSKRLKILIDSYDKISFDDFKTIKYDNQYPIPYHFSWMDINHLDKLDSKNFPDIATLIENLQNWDRKANSSSIGAGTFLMLYHRLYKYYNNIPEPKIIPPSTLILALRDTKNYMIKHFGKLNVELGEYQKLVRGKNELPSFGLPDVITAMHSKKYKDGKVKVVAGESYIELVKFSKNGVEIESVISYGNSEKKESKHFDDQMEMYLNFKTKKMTFDRDKIYNDS
;
A
#
# COMPACT_ATOMS: atom_id res chain seq x y z
N MET A 1 -50.55 -48.81 14.80
CA MET A 1 -49.40 -48.20 14.12
C MET A 1 -49.67 -46.72 13.85
N LYS A 2 -49.17 -45.80 14.69
CA LYS A 2 -49.28 -44.33 14.48
C LYS A 2 -48.08 -43.88 13.70
N ARG A 3 -48.24 -43.39 12.47
CA ARG A 3 -47.19 -42.77 11.67
C ARG A 3 -47.02 -41.34 12.15
N LEU A 4 -45.85 -41.03 12.75
CA LEU A 4 -45.38 -39.67 13.03
C LEU A 4 -44.84 -39.07 11.72
N PHE A 5 -45.48 -38.01 11.21
CA PHE A 5 -44.93 -37.16 10.15
C PHE A 5 -44.02 -36.11 10.79
N PHE A 6 -42.74 -36.21 10.55
CA PHE A 6 -41.78 -35.13 10.84
C PHE A 6 -41.84 -34.12 9.72
N PHE A 7 -42.40 -32.94 9.98
CA PHE A 7 -42.21 -31.76 9.12
C PHE A 7 -40.83 -31.17 9.37
N PHE A 8 -39.91 -31.34 8.40
CA PHE A 8 -38.70 -30.57 8.36
C PHE A 8 -39.04 -29.13 7.91
N PHE A 9 -39.10 -28.21 8.85
CA PHE A 9 -39.07 -26.79 8.55
C PHE A 9 -37.62 -26.45 8.12
N SER A 10 -37.31 -26.46 6.84
CA SER A 10 -36.14 -25.80 6.32
C SER A 10 -36.37 -24.28 6.43
N ALA A 11 -35.86 -23.69 7.49
CA ALA A 11 -35.72 -22.23 7.56
C ALA A 11 -34.78 -21.79 6.44
N HIS A 12 -35.32 -21.47 5.28
CA HIS A 12 -34.64 -20.67 4.30
C HIS A 12 -34.42 -19.32 4.97
N LEU A 13 -33.17 -19.06 5.43
CA LEU A 13 -32.69 -17.71 5.71
C LEU A 13 -32.90 -16.97 4.39
N ALA A 14 -33.97 -16.17 4.30
CA ALA A 14 -34.17 -15.21 3.23
C ALA A 14 -33.02 -14.19 3.34
N TYR A 15 -31.92 -14.47 2.68
CA TYR A 15 -30.94 -13.42 2.37
C TYR A 15 -31.73 -12.39 1.56
N CYS A 16 -31.88 -11.19 2.12
CA CYS A 16 -32.50 -10.09 1.42
C CYS A 16 -31.64 -9.81 0.18
N GLN A 17 -32.07 -10.34 -0.94
CA GLN A 17 -31.38 -10.15 -2.22
C GLN A 17 -31.45 -8.66 -2.54
N ILE A 18 -30.29 -8.03 -2.84
CA ILE A 18 -30.26 -6.63 -3.27
C ILE A 18 -31.13 -6.49 -4.52
N ASN A 19 -32.03 -5.51 -4.49
CA ASN A 19 -32.75 -5.12 -5.69
C ASN A 19 -31.91 -4.13 -6.48
N PRO A 20 -31.40 -4.47 -7.67
CA PRO A 20 -30.57 -3.57 -8.49
C PRO A 20 -31.25 -2.24 -8.83
N LEU A 21 -32.60 -2.19 -8.83
CA LEU A 21 -33.37 -0.98 -9.08
C LEU A 21 -33.31 0.05 -7.93
N ASP A 22 -32.84 -0.37 -6.75
CA ASP A 22 -32.63 0.52 -5.60
C ASP A 22 -31.19 1.09 -5.57
N VAL A 23 -30.34 0.75 -6.53
CA VAL A 23 -28.95 1.18 -6.67
C VAL A 23 -28.81 2.08 -7.88
N GLU A 24 -28.31 3.28 -7.65
CA GLU A 24 -28.07 4.23 -8.72
C GLU A 24 -26.56 4.53 -8.84
N ILE A 25 -26.02 4.47 -10.04
CA ILE A 25 -24.63 4.80 -10.37
C ILE A 25 -24.64 5.94 -11.35
N VAL A 26 -24.13 7.10 -10.94
CA VAL A 26 -23.93 8.28 -11.78
C VAL A 26 -22.44 8.48 -11.98
N ARG A 27 -21.98 8.59 -13.22
CA ARG A 27 -20.57 8.86 -13.52
C ARG A 27 -20.38 10.32 -13.87
N ASP A 28 -19.43 10.98 -13.23
CA ASP A 28 -19.04 12.33 -13.61
C ASP A 28 -18.25 12.34 -14.94
N LYS A 29 -17.88 13.51 -15.41
CA LYS A 29 -17.13 13.68 -16.67
C LYS A 29 -15.75 13.00 -16.69
N PHE A 30 -15.20 12.61 -15.54
CA PHE A 30 -13.96 11.85 -15.38
C PHE A 30 -14.19 10.36 -15.14
N GLY A 31 -15.46 9.90 -15.26
CA GLY A 31 -15.84 8.51 -15.05
C GLY A 31 -15.86 8.05 -13.61
N ILE A 32 -15.73 8.98 -12.64
CA ILE A 32 -15.79 8.59 -11.23
C ILE A 32 -17.23 8.19 -10.90
N PRO A 33 -17.48 6.96 -10.39
CA PRO A 33 -18.81 6.54 -10.03
C PRO A 33 -19.24 7.16 -8.69
N HIS A 34 -20.38 7.83 -8.71
CA HIS A 34 -21.13 8.26 -7.55
C HIS A 34 -22.27 7.26 -7.34
N ILE A 35 -22.21 6.51 -6.25
CA ILE A 35 -23.10 5.37 -6.01
C ILE A 35 -24.06 5.71 -4.89
N PHE A 36 -25.35 5.70 -5.20
CA PHE A 36 -26.43 6.00 -4.28
C PHE A 36 -27.26 4.75 -4.00
N GLY A 37 -27.60 4.52 -2.73
CA GLY A 37 -28.42 3.42 -2.28
C GLY A 37 -29.16 3.71 -0.99
N LYS A 38 -30.18 2.91 -0.65
CA LYS A 38 -30.88 3.03 0.63
C LYS A 38 -30.03 2.52 1.79
N THR A 39 -29.33 1.40 1.57
CA THR A 39 -28.49 0.75 2.57
C THR A 39 -27.03 0.76 2.18
N ASP A 40 -26.14 0.50 3.15
CA ASP A 40 -24.71 0.32 2.88
C ASP A 40 -24.47 -0.91 1.97
N ALA A 41 -25.34 -1.91 2.04
CA ALA A 41 -25.29 -3.11 1.19
C ALA A 41 -25.64 -2.78 -0.27
N ASP A 42 -26.63 -1.92 -0.52
CA ASP A 42 -26.96 -1.44 -1.88
C ASP A 42 -25.77 -0.73 -2.51
N VAL A 43 -25.15 0.14 -1.75
CA VAL A 43 -23.98 0.90 -2.22
C VAL A 43 -22.77 -0.02 -2.48
N ALA A 44 -22.57 -1.05 -1.66
CA ALA A 44 -21.52 -2.05 -1.90
C ALA A 44 -21.77 -2.88 -3.16
N TYR A 45 -23.02 -3.24 -3.43
CA TYR A 45 -23.42 -3.89 -4.70
C TYR A 45 -23.11 -3.00 -5.91
N GLY A 46 -23.49 -1.71 -5.82
CA GLY A 46 -23.23 -0.74 -6.89
C GLY A 46 -21.72 -0.49 -7.11
N LEU A 47 -20.94 -0.44 -6.01
CA LEU A 47 -19.49 -0.31 -6.11
C LEU A 47 -18.86 -1.51 -6.82
N ALA A 48 -19.31 -2.73 -6.49
CA ALA A 48 -18.84 -3.94 -7.14
C ALA A 48 -19.10 -3.92 -8.64
N TRP A 49 -20.31 -3.51 -9.02
CA TRP A 49 -20.71 -3.37 -10.41
C TRP A 49 -19.86 -2.33 -11.14
N ALA A 50 -19.78 -1.09 -10.62
CA ALA A 50 -19.04 0.01 -11.24
C ALA A 50 -17.54 -0.32 -11.38
N ASN A 51 -16.93 -0.92 -10.34
CA ASN A 51 -15.53 -1.31 -10.40
C ASN A 51 -15.29 -2.45 -11.40
N ALA A 52 -16.25 -3.39 -11.55
CA ALA A 52 -16.16 -4.43 -12.58
C ALA A 52 -16.34 -3.87 -14.01
N GLU A 53 -17.20 -2.86 -14.21
CA GLU A 53 -17.29 -2.17 -15.49
C GLU A 53 -15.97 -1.58 -15.93
N ASP A 54 -15.15 -1.10 -14.99
CA ASP A 54 -13.89 -0.41 -15.25
C ASP A 54 -12.66 -1.33 -15.24
N ASP A 55 -12.64 -2.37 -14.37
CA ASP A 55 -11.46 -3.23 -14.18
C ASP A 55 -11.79 -4.65 -13.69
N PHE A 56 -12.59 -5.38 -14.44
CA PHE A 56 -12.95 -6.75 -14.05
C PHE A 56 -11.79 -7.74 -14.10
N GLU A 57 -10.81 -7.50 -14.97
CA GLU A 57 -9.63 -8.36 -15.11
C GLU A 57 -8.77 -8.35 -13.84
N THR A 58 -8.47 -7.16 -13.30
CA THR A 58 -7.67 -7.06 -12.07
C THR A 58 -8.43 -7.60 -10.87
N ILE A 59 -9.73 -7.30 -10.75
CA ILE A 59 -10.60 -7.85 -9.68
C ILE A 59 -10.57 -9.37 -9.67
N GLN A 60 -10.71 -10.03 -10.81
CA GLN A 60 -10.60 -11.47 -10.89
C GLN A 60 -9.20 -11.96 -10.52
N SER A 61 -8.15 -11.30 -11.01
CA SER A 61 -6.76 -11.67 -10.75
C SER A 61 -6.42 -11.64 -9.27
N VAL A 62 -6.90 -10.64 -8.51
CA VAL A 62 -6.68 -10.58 -7.07
C VAL A 62 -7.40 -11.69 -6.31
N TYR A 63 -8.61 -12.04 -6.71
CA TYR A 63 -9.34 -13.14 -6.08
C TYR A 63 -8.82 -14.53 -6.49
N LEU A 64 -8.28 -14.67 -7.70
CA LEU A 64 -7.53 -15.86 -8.10
C LEU A 64 -6.30 -16.06 -7.20
N ALA A 65 -5.56 -14.98 -6.86
CA ALA A 65 -4.43 -15.03 -5.94
C ALA A 65 -4.87 -15.44 -4.53
N GLY A 66 -5.89 -14.80 -3.96
CA GLY A 66 -6.45 -15.15 -2.66
C GLY A 66 -6.98 -16.57 -2.60
N SER A 67 -7.54 -17.09 -3.70
CA SER A 67 -8.06 -18.45 -3.85
C SER A 67 -6.97 -19.48 -4.22
N SER A 68 -5.70 -19.05 -4.33
CA SER A 68 -4.56 -19.93 -4.65
C SER A 68 -4.63 -20.61 -6.03
N ILE A 69 -5.20 -19.96 -7.02
CA ILE A 69 -5.37 -20.46 -8.38
C ILE A 69 -4.92 -19.46 -9.47
N LEU A 70 -4.17 -18.41 -9.09
CA LEU A 70 -3.68 -17.41 -10.03
C LEU A 70 -2.75 -18.03 -11.10
N SER A 71 -2.00 -19.06 -10.73
CA SER A 71 -1.13 -19.79 -11.68
C SER A 71 -1.90 -20.46 -12.82
N LYS A 72 -3.19 -20.74 -12.66
CA LYS A 72 -4.02 -21.23 -13.77
C LYS A 72 -4.17 -20.18 -14.88
N ARG A 73 -4.16 -18.89 -14.53
CA ARG A 73 -4.31 -17.75 -15.47
C ARG A 73 -2.96 -17.32 -16.05
N ILE A 74 -1.98 -17.01 -15.19
CA ILE A 74 -0.70 -16.40 -15.62
C ILE A 74 0.48 -17.36 -15.57
N GLY A 75 0.22 -18.66 -15.43
CA GLY A 75 1.24 -19.70 -15.40
C GLY A 75 2.18 -19.56 -14.21
N ASN A 76 3.44 -19.90 -14.43
CA ASN A 76 4.44 -19.95 -13.35
C ASN A 76 4.65 -18.64 -12.60
N LYS A 77 4.31 -17.50 -13.20
CA LYS A 77 4.35 -16.19 -12.52
C LYS A 77 3.37 -16.08 -11.34
N GLY A 78 2.27 -16.83 -11.37
CA GLY A 78 1.26 -16.87 -10.30
C GLY A 78 1.60 -17.81 -9.13
N ILE A 79 2.59 -18.73 -9.28
CA ILE A 79 2.88 -19.75 -8.26
C ILE A 79 3.26 -19.15 -6.91
N GLY A 80 3.98 -18.04 -6.90
CA GLY A 80 4.36 -17.35 -5.66
C GLY A 80 3.15 -16.92 -4.83
N ALA A 81 2.15 -16.31 -5.47
CA ALA A 81 0.92 -15.91 -4.80
C ALA A 81 0.09 -17.13 -4.33
N ASP A 82 -0.04 -18.15 -5.16
CA ASP A 82 -0.73 -19.40 -4.82
C ASP A 82 -0.07 -20.12 -3.64
N PHE A 83 1.27 -20.07 -3.60
CA PHE A 83 2.06 -20.63 -2.49
C PHE A 83 1.79 -19.85 -1.19
N LEU A 84 1.87 -18.52 -1.21
CA LEU A 84 1.66 -17.66 -0.06
C LEU A 84 0.26 -17.86 0.50
N SER A 85 -0.78 -17.79 -0.33
CA SER A 85 -2.18 -17.94 0.09
C SER A 85 -2.45 -19.27 0.79
N GLN A 86 -1.85 -20.38 0.31
CA GLN A 86 -1.99 -21.67 0.97
C GLN A 86 -1.14 -21.78 2.23
N PHE A 87 0.05 -21.16 2.23
CA PHE A 87 0.99 -21.21 3.35
C PHE A 87 0.42 -20.52 4.61
N ILE A 88 -0.21 -19.36 4.45
CA ILE A 88 -0.73 -18.58 5.59
C ILE A 88 -1.97 -19.20 6.25
N GLY A 89 -2.65 -20.17 5.61
CA GLY A 89 -3.79 -20.89 6.19
C GLY A 89 -5.03 -20.01 6.42
N SER A 90 -5.23 -18.96 5.62
CA SER A 90 -6.33 -17.99 5.78
C SER A 90 -7.72 -18.62 5.75
N SER A 91 -7.91 -19.75 5.04
CA SER A 91 -9.20 -20.44 4.98
C SER A 91 -9.65 -20.97 6.34
N GLU A 92 -8.74 -21.60 7.11
CA GLU A 92 -9.05 -22.09 8.46
C GLU A 92 -9.35 -20.92 9.40
N LEU A 93 -8.60 -19.82 9.27
CA LEU A 93 -8.83 -18.60 10.05
C LEU A 93 -10.21 -18.01 9.77
N PHE A 94 -10.59 -17.88 8.49
CA PHE A 94 -11.90 -17.42 8.09
C PHE A 94 -13.01 -18.30 8.72
N ASP A 95 -12.93 -19.61 8.53
CA ASP A 95 -13.95 -20.55 9.01
C ASP A 95 -14.11 -20.51 10.54
N SER A 96 -13.03 -20.20 11.26
CA SER A 96 -13.06 -20.11 12.73
C SER A 96 -13.57 -18.79 13.31
N LEU A 97 -13.37 -17.67 12.59
CA LEU A 97 -13.60 -16.32 13.12
C LEU A 97 -14.75 -15.56 12.45
N TYR A 98 -15.09 -15.87 11.20
CA TYR A 98 -16.03 -15.05 10.42
C TYR A 98 -17.37 -14.86 11.14
N GLU A 99 -17.98 -15.96 11.59
CA GLU A 99 -19.27 -15.90 12.29
C GLU A 99 -19.19 -15.17 13.62
N LYS A 100 -18.07 -15.25 14.32
CA LYS A 100 -17.88 -14.74 15.68
C LYS A 100 -17.39 -13.28 15.73
N LYS A 101 -16.59 -12.85 14.73
CA LYS A 101 -15.85 -11.57 14.79
C LYS A 101 -16.39 -10.52 13.83
N ILE A 102 -17.00 -10.92 12.71
CA ILE A 102 -17.55 -9.97 11.75
C ILE A 102 -19.01 -9.68 12.11
N SER A 103 -19.36 -8.38 12.19
CA SER A 103 -20.72 -7.97 12.53
C SER A 103 -21.73 -8.42 11.47
N SER A 104 -22.95 -8.67 11.88
CA SER A 104 -24.05 -9.04 10.96
C SER A 104 -24.30 -7.96 9.90
N LYS A 105 -24.09 -6.69 10.26
CA LYS A 105 -24.20 -5.58 9.31
C LYS A 105 -23.10 -5.65 8.24
N TYR A 106 -21.86 -5.87 8.63
CA TYR A 106 -20.76 -5.94 7.66
C TYR A 106 -20.82 -7.22 6.80
N LYS A 107 -21.31 -8.34 7.34
CA LYS A 107 -21.59 -9.56 6.56
C LYS A 107 -22.54 -9.30 5.39
N LYS A 108 -23.59 -8.48 5.59
CA LYS A 108 -24.50 -8.08 4.52
C LYS A 108 -23.80 -7.24 3.44
N ILE A 109 -22.93 -6.31 3.84
CA ILE A 109 -22.16 -5.45 2.93
C ILE A 109 -21.22 -6.27 2.04
N ILE A 110 -20.42 -7.14 2.64
CA ILE A 110 -19.46 -7.95 1.87
C ILE A 110 -20.17 -9.01 1.00
N GLN A 111 -21.34 -9.52 1.43
CA GLN A 111 -22.16 -10.38 0.60
C GLN A 111 -22.73 -9.62 -0.60
N ALA A 112 -23.27 -8.42 -0.38
CA ALA A 112 -23.82 -7.58 -1.45
C ALA A 112 -22.74 -7.20 -2.49
N TYR A 113 -21.52 -6.91 -2.05
CA TYR A 113 -20.41 -6.68 -2.97
C TYR A 113 -20.10 -7.94 -3.82
N ALA A 114 -20.07 -9.12 -3.19
CA ALA A 114 -19.88 -10.38 -3.92
C ALA A 114 -21.03 -10.62 -4.92
N ASP A 115 -22.27 -10.33 -4.54
CA ASP A 115 -23.45 -10.48 -5.41
C ASP A 115 -23.39 -9.52 -6.60
N GLY A 116 -22.90 -8.28 -6.41
CA GLY A 116 -22.65 -7.31 -7.49
C GLY A 116 -21.66 -7.83 -8.53
N LEU A 117 -20.53 -8.39 -8.08
CA LEU A 117 -19.54 -9.01 -8.98
C LEU A 117 -20.09 -10.23 -9.71
N ASN A 118 -20.87 -11.07 -9.02
CA ASN A 118 -21.50 -12.24 -9.63
C ASN A 118 -22.58 -11.85 -10.66
N SER A 119 -23.32 -10.79 -10.38
CA SER A 119 -24.31 -10.24 -11.32
C SER A 119 -23.63 -9.67 -12.58
N TYR A 120 -22.51 -8.98 -12.42
CA TYR A 120 -21.69 -8.52 -13.55
C TYR A 120 -21.18 -9.70 -14.37
N ALA A 121 -20.57 -10.69 -13.73
CA ALA A 121 -20.08 -11.90 -14.41
C ALA A 121 -21.17 -12.66 -15.16
N LYS A 122 -22.39 -12.70 -14.61
CA LYS A 122 -23.54 -13.32 -15.27
C LYS A 122 -23.97 -12.56 -16.52
N LYS A 123 -23.86 -11.21 -16.50
CA LYS A 123 -24.23 -10.36 -17.65
C LYS A 123 -23.15 -10.37 -18.75
N TYR A 124 -21.88 -10.50 -18.36
CA TYR A 124 -20.73 -10.46 -19.26
C TYR A 124 -19.85 -11.73 -19.09
N PRO A 125 -20.38 -12.91 -19.44
CA PRO A 125 -19.68 -14.19 -19.23
C PRO A 125 -18.38 -14.31 -20.05
N GLU A 126 -18.27 -13.57 -21.16
CA GLU A 126 -17.06 -13.50 -22.00
C GLU A 126 -15.88 -12.83 -21.31
N GLU A 127 -16.11 -11.97 -20.30
CA GLU A 127 -15.06 -11.34 -19.50
C GLU A 127 -14.53 -12.26 -18.37
N ILE A 128 -15.11 -13.45 -18.17
CA ILE A 128 -14.66 -14.38 -17.13
C ILE A 128 -13.31 -15.01 -17.51
N LEU A 129 -12.29 -14.77 -16.68
CA LEU A 129 -10.95 -15.33 -16.90
C LEU A 129 -10.86 -16.81 -16.57
N ILE A 130 -11.45 -17.24 -15.45
CA ILE A 130 -11.45 -18.62 -14.94
C ILE A 130 -12.83 -18.88 -14.30
N SER A 131 -13.63 -19.74 -14.87
CA SER A 131 -14.98 -20.06 -14.39
C SER A 131 -15.02 -20.61 -12.96
N GLU A 132 -13.98 -21.36 -12.55
CA GLU A 132 -13.83 -21.92 -11.19
C GLU A 132 -13.78 -20.83 -10.09
N LEU A 133 -13.44 -19.58 -10.45
CA LEU A 133 -13.46 -18.46 -9.52
C LEU A 133 -14.87 -18.14 -9.05
N PHE A 134 -15.87 -18.34 -9.89
CA PHE A 134 -17.27 -17.97 -9.62
C PHE A 134 -18.07 -19.11 -9.00
N PRO A 135 -19.06 -18.81 -8.14
CA PRO A 135 -19.38 -17.46 -7.66
C PRO A 135 -18.30 -16.89 -6.74
N ILE A 136 -18.11 -15.58 -6.80
CA ILE A 136 -17.37 -14.86 -5.77
C ILE A 136 -18.15 -14.95 -4.45
N THR A 137 -17.45 -15.10 -3.35
CA THR A 137 -18.04 -15.21 -2.01
C THR A 137 -17.30 -14.32 -1.02
N PRO A 138 -17.91 -13.94 0.12
CA PRO A 138 -17.21 -13.26 1.20
C PRO A 138 -15.90 -13.94 1.60
N LYS A 139 -15.87 -15.28 1.61
CA LYS A 139 -14.66 -16.05 1.89
C LYS A 139 -13.52 -15.72 0.91
N LYS A 140 -13.77 -15.76 -0.40
CA LYS A 140 -12.76 -15.47 -1.43
C LYS A 140 -12.20 -14.05 -1.31
N MET A 141 -13.08 -13.08 -0.99
CA MET A 141 -12.69 -11.69 -0.74
C MET A 141 -11.79 -11.57 0.49
N MET A 142 -12.17 -12.19 1.60
CA MET A 142 -11.41 -12.16 2.85
C MET A 142 -10.07 -12.88 2.73
N LEU A 143 -9.98 -13.98 1.96
CA LEU A 143 -8.71 -14.67 1.68
C LEU A 143 -7.72 -13.75 0.95
N TYR A 144 -8.21 -12.96 -0.02
CA TYR A 144 -7.37 -11.97 -0.69
C TYR A 144 -6.94 -10.85 0.26
N ALA A 145 -7.86 -10.29 1.05
CA ALA A 145 -7.52 -9.27 2.04
C ALA A 145 -6.44 -9.76 3.01
N GLN A 146 -6.53 -11.01 3.49
CA GLN A 146 -5.52 -11.62 4.35
C GLN A 146 -4.16 -11.76 3.67
N LEU A 147 -4.13 -12.15 2.40
CA LEU A 147 -2.90 -12.21 1.62
C LEU A 147 -2.23 -10.83 1.53
N GLN A 148 -3.00 -9.79 1.22
CA GLN A 148 -2.49 -8.41 1.14
C GLN A 148 -1.96 -7.90 2.49
N LEU A 149 -2.68 -8.16 3.58
CA LEU A 149 -2.26 -7.76 4.92
C LEU A 149 -1.00 -8.52 5.38
N PHE A 150 -0.85 -9.78 4.99
CA PHE A 150 0.37 -10.54 5.23
C PHE A 150 1.57 -9.97 4.47
N ILE A 151 1.40 -9.62 3.19
CA ILE A 151 2.43 -8.98 2.37
C ILE A 151 2.77 -7.58 2.93
N SER A 152 1.78 -6.78 3.31
CA SER A 152 2.01 -5.45 3.91
C SER A 152 2.71 -5.53 5.28
N SER A 153 2.60 -6.68 5.97
CA SER A 153 3.34 -7.00 7.20
C SER A 153 4.72 -7.62 6.94
N ARG A 154 5.20 -7.59 5.67
CA ARG A 154 6.49 -8.16 5.21
C ARG A 154 6.60 -9.69 5.37
N GLY A 155 5.48 -10.40 5.37
CA GLY A 155 5.50 -11.85 5.48
C GLY A 155 6.18 -12.55 4.29
N ASP A 156 6.01 -12.03 3.08
CA ASP A 156 6.70 -12.50 1.86
C ASP A 156 8.22 -12.29 1.91
N TYR A 157 8.67 -11.16 2.46
CA TYR A 157 10.09 -10.90 2.72
C TYR A 157 10.69 -11.95 3.65
N TRP A 158 10.05 -12.24 4.78
CA TRP A 158 10.51 -13.24 5.73
C TRP A 158 10.53 -14.66 5.14
N ILE A 159 9.53 -15.02 4.33
CA ILE A 159 9.52 -16.30 3.60
C ILE A 159 10.75 -16.41 2.71
N LYS A 160 11.07 -15.36 1.95
CA LYS A 160 12.27 -15.32 1.11
C LYS A 160 13.55 -15.47 1.94
N LYS A 161 13.66 -14.75 3.06
CA LYS A 161 14.80 -14.85 3.98
C LYS A 161 14.96 -16.28 4.54
N ILE A 162 13.88 -16.94 4.98
CA ILE A 162 13.92 -18.33 5.45
C ILE A 162 14.37 -19.27 4.33
N LEU A 163 13.84 -19.15 3.13
CA LEU A 163 14.18 -20.03 2.00
C LEU A 163 15.63 -19.85 1.54
N ASN A 164 16.18 -18.65 1.65
CA ASN A 164 17.58 -18.33 1.32
C ASN A 164 18.55 -18.58 2.49
N ASP A 165 18.03 -18.96 3.67
CA ASP A 165 18.81 -19.19 4.88
C ASP A 165 19.60 -17.95 5.37
N ASP A 166 18.99 -16.79 5.21
CA ASP A 166 19.52 -15.47 5.57
C ASP A 166 18.49 -14.76 6.46
N ILE A 167 18.36 -15.22 7.71
CA ILE A 167 17.32 -14.77 8.63
C ILE A 167 17.85 -13.65 9.51
N ARG A 168 17.93 -12.45 8.92
CA ARG A 168 18.17 -11.20 9.63
C ARG A 168 17.26 -10.12 9.10
N TYR A 169 16.61 -9.39 10.02
CA TYR A 169 15.82 -8.24 9.63
C TYR A 169 16.72 -7.10 9.13
N GLU A 170 16.52 -6.73 7.90
CA GLU A 170 17.12 -5.53 7.32
C GLU A 170 15.99 -4.58 6.93
N VAL A 171 16.12 -3.32 7.31
CA VAL A 171 15.27 -2.27 6.77
C VAL A 171 15.76 -2.01 5.35
N ASN A 172 15.33 -2.87 4.41
CA ASN A 172 15.53 -2.59 3.00
C ASN A 172 14.53 -1.53 2.58
N PHE A 173 15.03 -0.36 2.30
CA PHE A 173 14.32 0.70 1.59
C PHE A 173 14.11 0.25 0.14
N SER A 174 13.18 -0.68 -0.09
CA SER A 174 12.65 -0.83 -1.44
C SER A 174 11.81 0.42 -1.70
N ASN A 175 12.37 1.36 -2.43
CA ASN A 175 11.78 2.65 -2.72
C ASN A 175 10.54 2.59 -3.63
N ASP A 176 10.04 1.39 -3.95
CA ASP A 176 8.95 1.18 -4.92
C ASP A 176 7.55 1.50 -4.35
N ARG A 177 7.44 1.70 -3.03
CA ARG A 177 6.17 2.00 -2.36
C ARG A 177 6.40 3.00 -1.25
N GLY A 178 5.51 3.96 -1.17
CA GLY A 178 5.57 4.98 -0.14
C GLY A 178 4.31 5.81 -0.15
N SER A 179 4.34 6.95 0.49
CA SER A 179 3.27 7.94 0.48
C SER A 179 3.75 9.20 1.16
N ASN A 180 3.07 10.32 0.91
CA ASN A 180 3.14 11.49 1.77
C ASN A 180 1.74 11.75 2.32
N ALA A 181 1.67 12.23 3.55
CA ALA A 181 0.44 12.76 4.12
C ALA A 181 0.79 13.88 5.10
N PHE A 182 0.02 14.95 5.09
CA PHE A 182 0.18 16.04 6.05
C PHE A 182 -1.14 16.76 6.26
N ALA A 183 -1.31 17.29 7.47
CA ALA A 183 -2.50 18.05 7.86
C ALA A 183 -2.12 19.29 8.62
N PHE A 184 -2.91 20.35 8.40
CA PHE A 184 -2.79 21.65 9.09
C PHE A 184 -4.12 22.00 9.74
N ASN A 185 -4.09 22.40 11.02
CA ASN A 185 -5.25 22.93 11.68
C ASN A 185 -5.40 24.45 11.46
N SER A 186 -6.45 25.04 12.00
CA SER A 186 -6.78 26.47 11.82
C SER A 186 -5.69 27.44 12.29
N THR A 187 -4.84 27.03 13.24
CA THR A 187 -3.75 27.90 13.76
C THR A 187 -2.62 28.07 12.77
N LYS A 188 -2.38 27.05 11.90
CA LYS A 188 -1.32 27.04 10.88
C LYS A 188 -1.81 27.55 9.52
N THR A 189 -3.11 27.76 9.32
CA THR A 189 -3.66 28.21 8.03
C THR A 189 -4.05 29.69 8.02
N LYS A 190 -3.97 30.36 6.85
CA LYS A 190 -4.30 31.79 6.70
C LYS A 190 -5.79 32.06 6.78
N ASP A 191 -6.63 31.13 6.30
CA ASP A 191 -8.09 31.26 6.26
C ASP A 191 -8.80 30.59 7.43
N GLY A 192 -8.04 30.06 8.41
CA GLY A 192 -8.58 29.38 9.58
C GLY A 192 -9.31 28.08 9.30
N LYS A 193 -9.08 27.48 8.13
CA LYS A 193 -9.63 26.19 7.72
C LYS A 193 -8.62 25.07 7.95
N ILE A 194 -9.07 23.84 7.90
CA ILE A 194 -8.26 22.67 8.14
C ILE A 194 -7.92 22.01 6.81
N TYR A 195 -6.64 21.71 6.56
CA TYR A 195 -6.18 21.07 5.33
C TYR A 195 -5.65 19.68 5.58
N LEU A 196 -5.93 18.76 4.65
CA LEU A 196 -5.38 17.40 4.63
C LEU A 196 -4.92 17.05 3.23
N ALA A 197 -3.67 16.62 3.09
CA ALA A 197 -3.12 16.02 1.88
C ALA A 197 -3.07 14.49 2.01
N ILE A 198 -3.67 13.80 1.06
CA ILE A 198 -3.59 12.36 0.85
C ILE A 198 -2.81 12.16 -0.44
N ASN A 199 -1.61 11.59 -0.34
CA ASN A 199 -0.74 11.41 -1.49
C ASN A 199 -0.05 10.04 -1.44
N THR A 200 -0.56 9.11 -2.21
CA THR A 200 -0.07 7.73 -2.23
C THR A 200 1.02 7.53 -3.28
N HIS A 201 2.02 6.72 -2.95
CA HIS A 201 3.05 6.26 -3.89
C HIS A 201 2.94 4.75 -4.04
N GLN A 202 2.14 4.32 -5.01
CA GLN A 202 1.85 2.92 -5.29
C GLN A 202 2.13 2.59 -6.76
N PRO A 203 2.15 1.32 -7.14
CA PRO A 203 2.08 0.92 -8.55
C PRO A 203 0.90 1.60 -9.26
N LEU A 204 1.15 2.09 -10.47
CA LEU A 204 0.14 2.82 -11.25
C LEU A 204 -0.87 1.88 -11.91
N GLU A 205 -0.57 0.59 -12.00
CA GLU A 205 -1.39 -0.45 -12.62
C GLU A 205 -1.40 -1.71 -11.75
N GLY A 206 -2.44 -2.51 -11.87
CA GLY A 206 -2.55 -3.85 -11.28
C GLY A 206 -3.14 -3.88 -9.86
N PRO A 207 -2.82 -4.91 -9.05
CA PRO A 207 -3.57 -5.28 -7.83
C PRO A 207 -3.67 -4.23 -6.73
N VAL A 208 -2.82 -3.21 -6.76
CA VAL A 208 -2.74 -2.14 -5.76
C VAL A 208 -2.75 -0.76 -6.42
N SER A 209 -3.21 -0.67 -7.68
CA SER A 209 -3.59 0.60 -8.29
C SER A 209 -4.83 1.18 -7.60
N TRP A 210 -5.04 2.48 -7.73
CA TRP A 210 -6.17 3.13 -7.10
C TRP A 210 -7.34 3.27 -8.05
N TYR A 211 -8.53 3.02 -7.53
CA TYR A 211 -9.82 3.31 -8.15
C TYR A 211 -10.56 4.31 -7.28
N GLU A 212 -11.00 5.43 -7.83
CA GLU A 212 -11.71 6.48 -7.10
C GLU A 212 -13.22 6.26 -7.18
N ALA A 213 -13.95 6.51 -6.08
CA ALA A 213 -15.39 6.38 -6.01
C ALA A 213 -16.00 7.29 -4.93
N HIS A 214 -17.27 7.64 -5.11
CA HIS A 214 -18.14 8.24 -4.09
C HIS A 214 -19.23 7.26 -3.68
N LEU A 215 -19.33 6.97 -2.39
CA LEU A 215 -20.31 6.06 -1.80
C LEU A 215 -21.29 6.84 -0.94
N CYS A 216 -22.59 6.73 -1.20
CA CYS A 216 -23.63 7.47 -0.49
C CYS A 216 -24.84 6.57 -0.17
N SER A 217 -25.08 6.24 1.10
CA SER A 217 -26.25 5.53 1.57
C SER A 217 -27.10 6.35 2.54
N GLN A 218 -28.38 6.03 2.65
CA GLN A 218 -29.25 6.62 3.66
C GLN A 218 -28.94 6.11 5.08
N GLU A 219 -28.13 5.05 5.22
CA GLU A 219 -27.63 4.55 6.51
C GLU A 219 -26.41 5.35 7.02
N GLY A 220 -26.03 6.43 6.33
CA GLY A 220 -25.02 7.39 6.78
C GLY A 220 -23.61 7.18 6.22
N THR A 221 -23.40 6.27 5.29
CA THR A 221 -22.19 6.29 4.46
C THR A 221 -22.30 7.46 3.48
N ASN A 222 -21.30 8.35 3.47
CA ASN A 222 -21.18 9.41 2.47
C ASN A 222 -19.72 9.83 2.39
N ILE A 223 -18.95 9.15 1.52
CA ILE A 223 -17.49 9.26 1.47
C ILE A 223 -16.99 9.28 0.03
N ILE A 224 -16.05 10.16 -0.26
CA ILE A 224 -15.25 10.20 -1.48
C ILE A 224 -13.84 9.73 -1.15
N GLY A 225 -13.21 8.98 -2.04
CA GLY A 225 -11.84 8.52 -1.85
C GLY A 225 -11.49 7.36 -2.77
N ALA A 226 -10.42 6.66 -2.41
CA ALA A 226 -9.87 5.61 -3.26
C ALA A 226 -9.82 4.24 -2.56
N LEU A 227 -9.90 3.21 -3.40
CA LEU A 227 -9.84 1.80 -3.02
C LEU A 227 -8.97 1.01 -4.00
N PHE A 228 -8.52 -0.17 -3.59
CA PHE A 228 -7.88 -1.11 -4.50
C PHE A 228 -8.93 -1.95 -5.26
N PRO A 229 -8.64 -2.40 -6.49
CA PRO A 229 -9.55 -3.27 -7.24
C PRO A 229 -10.03 -4.46 -6.41
N GLY A 230 -11.34 -4.65 -6.35
CA GLY A 230 -11.95 -5.71 -5.55
C GLY A 230 -12.11 -5.40 -4.05
N SER A 231 -11.82 -4.17 -3.58
CA SER A 231 -12.12 -3.76 -2.21
C SER A 231 -13.59 -3.33 -2.07
N PRO A 232 -14.34 -3.80 -1.05
CA PRO A 232 -15.72 -3.39 -0.83
C PRO A 232 -15.86 -2.02 -0.13
N ASN A 233 -14.76 -1.34 0.19
CA ASN A 233 -14.75 -0.09 0.92
C ASN A 233 -13.73 0.90 0.36
N ILE A 234 -13.96 2.19 0.59
CA ILE A 234 -12.92 3.22 0.53
C ILE A 234 -11.87 2.93 1.60
N LEU A 235 -10.60 3.02 1.22
CA LEU A 235 -9.46 2.75 2.10
C LEU A 235 -8.80 4.04 2.61
N ILE A 236 -8.82 5.09 1.80
CA ILE A 236 -8.34 6.45 2.10
C ILE A 236 -9.30 7.46 1.48
N GLY A 237 -9.50 8.59 2.10
CA GLY A 237 -10.38 9.63 1.57
C GLY A 237 -11.02 10.48 2.66
N ALA A 238 -12.08 11.18 2.30
CA ALA A 238 -12.81 12.08 3.20
C ALA A 238 -14.33 11.95 3.07
N ASN A 239 -15.01 12.15 4.19
CA ASN A 239 -16.44 12.40 4.26
C ASN A 239 -16.72 13.87 4.62
N LYS A 240 -17.97 14.24 4.84
CA LYS A 240 -18.35 15.62 5.19
C LYS A 240 -17.80 16.12 6.53
N PHE A 241 -17.20 15.26 7.34
CA PHE A 241 -16.79 15.55 8.72
C PHE A 241 -15.29 15.44 8.93
N LEU A 242 -14.67 14.46 8.33
CA LEU A 242 -13.26 14.08 8.54
C LEU A 242 -12.67 13.41 7.32
N GLY A 243 -11.35 13.30 7.28
CA GLY A 243 -10.60 12.53 6.29
C GLY A 243 -9.35 11.91 6.90
N TRP A 244 -8.82 10.89 6.22
CA TRP A 244 -7.59 10.24 6.61
C TRP A 244 -6.77 9.75 5.43
N ALA A 245 -5.46 9.78 5.62
CA ALA A 245 -4.48 9.18 4.73
C ALA A 245 -3.76 8.03 5.42
N HIS A 246 -3.34 7.03 4.64
CA HIS A 246 -2.38 6.03 5.06
C HIS A 246 -1.02 6.29 4.43
N THR A 247 0.05 6.17 5.23
CA THR A 247 1.40 6.01 4.70
C THR A 247 2.00 4.69 5.18
N VAL A 248 2.87 4.08 4.37
CA VAL A 248 3.54 2.83 4.77
C VAL A 248 4.42 3.08 5.99
N ASN A 249 4.35 2.20 6.98
CA ASN A 249 5.21 2.19 8.16
C ASN A 249 5.96 0.85 8.29
N TYR A 250 7.05 0.87 9.03
CA TYR A 250 8.00 -0.25 9.12
C TYR A 250 8.29 -0.75 10.55
N PRO A 251 7.41 -0.58 11.56
CA PRO A 251 7.66 -1.22 12.82
C PRO A 251 7.72 -2.74 12.61
N ASP A 252 8.57 -3.41 13.36
CA ASP A 252 8.70 -4.84 13.23
C ASP A 252 7.48 -5.57 13.81
N LYS A 253 6.74 -6.23 12.94
CA LYS A 253 5.46 -6.89 13.25
C LYS A 253 5.51 -8.40 13.06
N THR A 254 6.63 -8.94 12.59
CA THR A 254 6.72 -10.34 12.18
C THR A 254 7.96 -10.99 12.75
N ASP A 255 7.79 -12.07 13.50
CA ASP A 255 8.85 -12.81 14.14
C ASP A 255 9.05 -14.19 13.54
N ILE A 256 10.29 -14.64 13.56
CA ILE A 256 10.73 -15.95 13.09
C ILE A 256 11.20 -16.79 14.29
N PHE A 257 10.71 -18.01 14.36
CA PHE A 257 11.01 -18.95 15.45
C PHE A 257 11.72 -20.18 14.89
N LYS A 258 12.95 -20.43 15.34
CA LYS A 258 13.68 -21.64 14.99
C LYS A 258 13.27 -22.78 15.92
N LEU A 259 12.57 -23.78 15.37
CA LEU A 259 12.09 -24.92 16.16
C LEU A 259 13.24 -25.87 16.51
N GLU A 260 13.28 -26.31 17.76
CA GLU A 260 14.15 -27.41 18.23
C GLU A 260 13.40 -28.73 18.04
N MET A 261 13.81 -29.50 17.04
CA MET A 261 13.16 -30.77 16.72
C MET A 261 13.55 -31.87 17.72
N GLU A 262 12.60 -32.76 18.00
CA GLU A 262 12.85 -33.94 18.86
C GLU A 262 13.54 -35.03 18.04
N ASP A 263 14.72 -35.45 18.50
CA ASP A 263 15.57 -36.43 17.78
C ASP A 263 14.95 -37.82 17.72
N LYS A 264 14.33 -38.25 18.83
CA LYS A 264 13.75 -39.57 18.99
C LYS A 264 12.37 -39.75 18.36
N LYS A 265 11.68 -38.65 18.00
CA LYS A 265 10.30 -38.66 17.49
C LYS A 265 10.12 -37.76 16.27
N LYS A 266 10.25 -38.36 15.09
CA LYS A 266 10.14 -37.62 13.80
C LYS A 266 8.83 -36.81 13.70
N GLY A 267 8.96 -35.52 13.37
CA GLY A 267 7.82 -34.60 13.22
C GLY A 267 7.28 -34.04 14.54
N TYR A 268 8.10 -34.08 15.58
CA TYR A 268 7.83 -33.45 16.86
C TYR A 268 8.93 -32.44 17.20
N TYR A 269 8.62 -31.44 18.02
CA TYR A 269 9.54 -30.39 18.45
C TYR A 269 9.35 -30.12 19.94
N LYS A 270 10.39 -29.61 20.59
CA LYS A 270 10.39 -29.29 22.03
C LYS A 270 9.68 -27.93 22.25
N PHE A 271 8.96 -27.83 23.35
CA PHE A 271 8.34 -26.59 23.81
C PHE A 271 8.24 -26.62 25.34
N ASP A 272 9.02 -25.77 25.99
CA ASP A 272 9.25 -25.85 27.44
C ASP A 272 9.60 -27.29 27.88
N ASN A 273 8.78 -27.89 28.72
CA ASN A 273 8.95 -29.28 29.19
C ASN A 273 8.15 -30.30 28.37
N GLU A 274 7.55 -29.90 27.27
CA GLU A 274 6.67 -30.73 26.43
C GLU A 274 7.29 -31.02 25.08
N VAL A 275 6.76 -32.06 24.42
CA VAL A 275 7.08 -32.41 23.04
C VAL A 275 5.81 -32.33 22.22
N LEU A 276 5.74 -31.32 21.37
CA LEU A 276 4.56 -31.01 20.56
C LEU A 276 4.68 -31.58 19.14
N LYS A 277 3.55 -31.99 18.56
CA LYS A 277 3.48 -32.47 17.18
C LYS A 277 3.54 -31.30 16.19
N LEU A 278 4.44 -31.39 15.22
CA LEU A 278 4.45 -30.51 14.08
C LEU A 278 3.39 -30.95 13.06
N HIS A 279 2.31 -30.19 12.91
CA HIS A 279 1.25 -30.51 11.98
C HIS A 279 1.75 -30.35 10.55
N THR A 280 1.35 -31.28 9.66
CA THR A 280 1.78 -31.26 8.25
C THR A 280 0.54 -31.18 7.36
N TYR A 281 0.58 -30.29 6.40
CA TYR A 281 -0.43 -30.18 5.35
C TYR A 281 0.23 -30.07 3.95
N LYS A 282 -0.56 -30.32 2.91
CA LYS A 282 -0.04 -30.35 1.53
C LYS A 282 -0.69 -29.24 0.73
N ALA A 283 0.11 -28.32 0.23
CA ALA A 283 -0.32 -27.38 -0.79
C ALA A 283 -0.31 -28.07 -2.18
N LYS A 284 -1.25 -27.65 -3.00
CA LYS A 284 -1.35 -28.05 -4.42
C LYS A 284 -1.02 -26.83 -5.27
N LEU A 285 0.10 -26.89 -5.99
CA LEU A 285 0.52 -25.80 -6.87
C LEU A 285 0.40 -26.28 -8.32
N ASN A 286 -0.19 -25.44 -9.18
CA ASN A 286 -0.23 -25.72 -10.61
C ASN A 286 1.04 -25.15 -11.25
N TYR A 287 1.82 -26.01 -11.88
CA TYR A 287 3.07 -25.66 -12.55
C TYR A 287 2.96 -25.96 -14.05
N LYS A 288 3.31 -25.01 -14.90
CA LYS A 288 3.42 -25.24 -16.34
C LYS A 288 4.86 -25.56 -16.71
N LEU A 289 5.11 -26.85 -17.02
CA LEU A 289 6.40 -27.30 -17.57
C LEU A 289 6.48 -26.92 -19.05
N LEU A 290 7.54 -26.20 -19.45
CA LEU A 290 7.78 -25.74 -20.83
C LEU A 290 6.61 -24.93 -21.43
N GLY A 291 5.76 -24.33 -20.58
CA GLY A 291 4.58 -23.59 -21.03
C GLY A 291 3.41 -24.44 -21.56
N LEU A 292 3.58 -25.77 -21.68
CA LEU A 292 2.64 -26.68 -22.34
C LEU A 292 1.98 -27.67 -21.38
N PHE A 293 2.73 -28.26 -20.45
CA PHE A 293 2.23 -29.33 -19.61
C PHE A 293 1.86 -28.83 -18.21
N ASN A 294 0.60 -28.99 -17.83
CA ASN A 294 0.10 -28.65 -16.48
C ASN A 294 0.47 -29.77 -15.49
N LEU A 295 1.37 -29.49 -14.57
CA LEU A 295 1.75 -30.38 -13.48
C LEU A 295 1.18 -29.88 -12.17
N LYS A 296 0.65 -30.79 -11.34
CA LYS A 296 0.25 -30.49 -9.96
C LYS A 296 1.39 -30.89 -9.02
N ILE A 297 2.11 -29.90 -8.51
CA ILE A 297 3.17 -30.11 -7.52
C ILE A 297 2.55 -30.09 -6.12
N LYS A 298 2.81 -31.12 -5.32
CA LYS A 298 2.42 -31.17 -3.91
C LYS A 298 3.60 -30.71 -3.07
N LYS A 299 3.51 -29.57 -2.38
CA LYS A 299 4.50 -29.09 -1.42
C LYS A 299 4.00 -29.31 0.00
N LYS A 300 4.86 -29.85 0.88
CA LYS A 300 4.54 -29.98 2.31
C LYS A 300 4.74 -28.64 3.01
N PHE A 301 3.77 -28.24 3.78
CA PHE A 301 3.83 -27.18 4.75
C PHE A 301 3.68 -27.75 6.14
N TYR A 302 4.10 -26.97 7.11
CA TYR A 302 4.03 -27.33 8.51
C TYR A 302 3.35 -26.20 9.30
N LYS A 303 2.84 -26.54 10.48
CA LYS A 303 2.26 -25.57 11.41
C LYS A 303 2.67 -25.98 12.82
N SER A 304 3.29 -25.06 13.56
CA SER A 304 3.62 -25.19 14.97
C SER A 304 2.68 -24.33 15.83
N ILE A 305 2.88 -24.31 17.13
CA ILE A 305 2.19 -23.38 18.04
C ILE A 305 2.49 -21.91 17.72
N TYR A 306 3.64 -21.62 17.11
CA TYR A 306 4.03 -20.26 16.72
C TYR A 306 3.34 -19.80 15.44
N GLY A 307 2.98 -20.69 14.52
CA GLY A 307 2.31 -20.36 13.26
C GLY A 307 2.72 -21.23 12.07
N PRO A 308 2.42 -20.78 10.85
CA PRO A 308 2.88 -21.44 9.63
C PRO A 308 4.39 -21.61 9.63
N THR A 309 4.88 -22.79 9.17
CA THR A 309 6.27 -23.22 9.35
C THR A 309 6.84 -23.72 8.03
N LEU A 310 8.04 -23.27 7.69
CA LEU A 310 8.84 -23.74 6.55
C LEU A 310 10.02 -24.59 7.04
N LYS A 311 10.46 -25.47 6.15
CA LYS A 311 11.72 -26.20 6.34
C LYS A 311 12.72 -25.72 5.31
N ASN A 312 13.92 -25.33 5.75
CA ASN A 312 15.11 -25.14 4.92
C ASN A 312 16.21 -26.17 5.25
N LYS A 313 17.42 -25.97 4.75
CA LYS A 313 18.55 -26.89 5.00
C LYS A 313 18.99 -26.91 6.48
N ASN A 314 18.75 -25.81 7.24
CA ASN A 314 19.20 -25.63 8.62
C ASN A 314 18.11 -25.89 9.68
N GLY A 315 16.91 -26.29 9.28
CA GLY A 315 15.85 -26.66 10.22
C GLY A 315 14.45 -26.20 9.84
N TYR A 316 13.62 -26.05 10.86
CA TYR A 316 12.22 -25.63 10.74
C TYR A 316 12.06 -24.25 11.34
N TYR A 317 11.42 -23.36 10.60
CA TYR A 317 11.22 -21.96 10.99
C TYR A 317 9.74 -21.59 10.88
N SER A 318 9.16 -21.17 12.00
CA SER A 318 7.78 -20.70 12.04
C SER A 318 7.71 -19.19 11.89
N ILE A 319 6.67 -18.70 11.24
CA ILE A 319 6.39 -17.27 11.08
C ILE A 319 5.20 -16.92 11.94
N ARG A 320 5.30 -15.84 12.71
CA ARG A 320 4.20 -15.29 13.48
C ARG A 320 4.08 -13.79 13.20
N THR A 321 2.92 -13.37 12.77
CA THR A 321 2.56 -11.96 12.56
C THR A 321 1.10 -11.75 12.96
N PRO A 322 0.73 -10.61 13.57
CA PRO A 322 -0.64 -10.38 14.03
C PRO A 322 -1.70 -10.43 12.92
N SER A 323 -1.31 -10.11 11.68
CA SER A 323 -2.21 -10.22 10.52
C SER A 323 -2.76 -11.65 10.31
N LEU A 324 -2.10 -12.68 10.85
CA LEU A 324 -2.56 -14.07 10.78
C LEU A 324 -3.61 -14.45 11.85
N PHE A 325 -4.03 -13.51 12.69
CA PHE A 325 -4.96 -13.77 13.79
C PHE A 325 -6.24 -12.93 13.72
N ASN A 326 -6.31 -11.98 12.78
CA ASN A 326 -7.43 -11.04 12.61
C ASN A 326 -7.99 -11.10 11.20
N ILE A 327 -9.30 -10.92 11.07
CA ILE A 327 -10.00 -10.85 9.77
C ILE A 327 -10.85 -9.59 9.60
N GLY A 328 -10.87 -8.68 10.58
CA GLY A 328 -11.77 -7.54 10.63
C GLY A 328 -11.28 -6.25 9.98
N ALA A 329 -10.13 -6.26 9.28
CA ALA A 329 -9.55 -5.02 8.72
C ALA A 329 -10.49 -4.28 7.76
N LEU A 330 -11.17 -5.00 6.86
CA LEU A 330 -12.14 -4.40 5.94
C LEU A 330 -13.31 -3.75 6.68
N GLU A 331 -13.82 -4.39 7.73
CA GLU A 331 -14.87 -3.81 8.57
C GLU A 331 -14.37 -2.58 9.33
N GLN A 332 -13.11 -2.57 9.78
CA GLN A 332 -12.52 -1.40 10.42
C GLN A 332 -12.47 -0.21 9.47
N TRP A 333 -11.99 -0.37 8.20
CA TRP A 333 -12.02 0.71 7.21
C TRP A 333 -13.42 1.23 6.93
N TRP A 334 -14.41 0.34 6.81
CA TRP A 334 -15.80 0.75 6.64
C TRP A 334 -16.29 1.62 7.81
N LYS A 335 -15.99 1.22 9.07
CA LYS A 335 -16.34 2.00 10.27
C LYS A 335 -15.60 3.33 10.32
N MET A 336 -14.33 3.40 9.92
CA MET A 336 -13.56 4.65 9.80
C MET A 336 -14.28 5.62 8.86
N GLY A 337 -14.74 5.15 7.69
CA GLY A 337 -15.47 5.95 6.70
C GLY A 337 -16.82 6.48 7.18
N LYS A 338 -17.41 5.89 8.22
CA LYS A 338 -18.69 6.32 8.83
C LYS A 338 -18.52 7.23 10.04
N SER A 339 -17.31 7.39 10.55
CA SER A 339 -17.04 8.24 11.72
C SER A 339 -17.31 9.72 11.38
N LYS A 340 -17.80 10.47 12.38
CA LYS A 340 -18.21 11.88 12.22
C LYS A 340 -17.34 12.85 13.00
N ASN A 341 -16.45 12.35 13.86
CA ASN A 341 -15.54 13.12 14.69
C ASN A 341 -14.35 12.27 15.13
N PHE A 342 -13.36 12.92 15.74
CA PHE A 342 -12.15 12.26 16.22
C PHE A 342 -12.43 11.14 17.23
N THR A 343 -13.34 11.35 18.17
CA THR A 343 -13.65 10.35 19.21
C THR A 343 -14.20 9.05 18.60
N GLU A 344 -15.13 9.15 17.64
CA GLU A 344 -15.66 7.98 16.94
C GLU A 344 -14.56 7.29 16.13
N PHE A 345 -13.77 8.05 15.37
CA PHE A 345 -12.67 7.53 14.57
C PHE A 345 -11.62 6.81 15.44
N TYR A 346 -11.19 7.43 16.52
CA TYR A 346 -10.22 6.87 17.45
C TYR A 346 -10.73 5.58 18.13
N ASN A 347 -12.01 5.55 18.51
CA ASN A 347 -12.64 4.34 19.04
C ASN A 347 -12.68 3.19 18.02
N VAL A 348 -12.82 3.50 16.71
CA VAL A 348 -12.70 2.49 15.66
C VAL A 348 -11.26 1.94 15.57
N LEU A 349 -10.24 2.79 15.73
CA LEU A 349 -8.84 2.33 15.76
C LEU A 349 -8.57 1.38 16.93
N LYS A 350 -9.20 1.58 18.09
CA LYS A 350 -9.10 0.68 19.26
C LYS A 350 -9.57 -0.75 18.99
N SER A 351 -10.30 -0.99 17.90
CA SER A 351 -10.65 -2.36 17.48
C SER A 351 -9.45 -3.19 17.01
N LYS A 352 -8.32 -2.55 16.68
CA LYS A 352 -7.02 -3.16 16.33
C LYS A 352 -7.15 -4.25 15.25
N GLN A 353 -7.75 -3.97 14.11
CA GLN A 353 -7.90 -4.94 13.02
C GLN A 353 -6.94 -4.67 11.84
N ILE A 354 -6.52 -3.41 11.64
CA ILE A 354 -5.57 -3.03 10.59
C ILE A 354 -4.15 -3.23 11.14
N PRO A 355 -3.34 -4.12 10.54
CA PRO A 355 -2.06 -4.54 11.12
C PRO A 355 -0.92 -3.53 10.95
N GLY A 356 -1.13 -2.47 10.19
CA GLY A 356 -0.08 -1.49 9.89
C GLY A 356 -0.63 -0.18 9.35
N TYR A 357 0.26 0.58 8.74
CA TYR A 357 0.11 1.92 8.17
C TYR A 357 0.07 3.06 9.20
N ASN A 358 0.86 4.08 8.95
CA ASN A 358 0.65 5.37 9.60
C ASN A 358 -0.72 5.93 9.21
N ILE A 359 -1.30 6.73 10.09
CA ILE A 359 -2.53 7.46 9.82
C ILE A 359 -2.25 8.94 10.06
N VAL A 360 -2.54 9.77 9.06
CA VAL A 360 -2.70 11.22 9.19
C VAL A 360 -4.16 11.54 9.02
N TYR A 361 -4.72 12.26 9.96
CA TYR A 361 -6.15 12.55 10.07
C TYR A 361 -6.38 14.06 10.23
N ALA A 362 -7.50 14.54 9.69
CA ALA A 362 -8.04 15.87 9.97
C ALA A 362 -9.56 15.86 9.97
N ASP A 363 -10.18 16.76 10.76
CA ASP A 363 -11.63 16.92 10.78
C ASP A 363 -12.07 18.38 10.79
N LYS A 364 -13.38 18.61 10.54
CA LYS A 364 -14.00 19.93 10.54
C LYS A 364 -14.05 20.61 11.91
N ASN A 365 -13.78 19.86 13.00
CA ASN A 365 -13.77 20.36 14.39
C ASN A 365 -12.37 20.84 14.80
N ASP A 366 -11.48 21.06 13.82
CA ASP A 366 -10.12 21.56 14.01
C ASP A 366 -9.15 20.54 14.62
N THR A 367 -9.48 19.25 14.60
CA THR A 367 -8.58 18.21 15.12
C THR A 367 -7.69 17.66 14.00
N ILE A 368 -6.38 17.68 14.22
CA ILE A 368 -5.40 16.95 13.42
C ILE A 368 -4.70 15.88 14.26
N PHE A 369 -4.38 14.76 13.64
CA PHE A 369 -3.84 13.61 14.34
C PHE A 369 -2.88 12.81 13.47
N TYR A 370 -1.83 12.29 14.12
CA TYR A 370 -0.92 11.31 13.53
C TYR A 370 -0.75 10.11 14.48
N ILE A 371 -0.66 8.90 13.94
CA ILE A 371 -0.28 7.70 14.67
C ILE A 371 0.51 6.76 13.76
N SER A 372 1.59 6.16 14.31
CA SER A 372 2.19 4.97 13.71
C SER A 372 1.38 3.74 14.11
N ASN A 373 0.21 3.57 13.46
CA ASN A 373 -0.72 2.49 13.75
C ASN A 373 -0.16 1.13 13.35
N GLY A 374 -0.44 0.10 14.16
CA GLY A 374 -0.08 -1.27 13.86
C GLY A 374 -0.38 -2.23 14.98
N LEU A 375 -0.47 -3.50 14.63
CA LEU A 375 -0.52 -4.59 15.59
C LEU A 375 0.91 -4.97 15.97
N ILE A 376 1.47 -4.26 16.94
CA ILE A 376 2.86 -4.47 17.39
C ILE A 376 2.87 -5.51 18.52
N PRO A 377 3.59 -6.63 18.38
CA PRO A 377 3.64 -7.66 19.41
C PRO A 377 4.26 -7.17 20.73
N LYS A 378 3.67 -7.55 21.87
CA LYS A 378 4.29 -7.39 23.20
C LYS A 378 5.31 -8.50 23.39
N ARG A 379 6.58 -8.20 23.12
CA ARG A 379 7.70 -9.14 23.13
C ARG A 379 8.40 -9.15 24.48
N THR A 380 8.89 -10.33 24.87
CA THR A 380 9.72 -10.49 26.08
C THR A 380 11.12 -9.91 25.82
N LYS A 381 11.66 -9.17 26.78
CA LYS A 381 13.02 -8.64 26.74
C LYS A 381 14.08 -9.75 26.77
N GLY A 382 15.27 -9.46 26.24
CA GLY A 382 16.43 -10.36 26.27
C GLY A 382 16.58 -11.28 25.06
N PHE A 383 15.78 -11.09 24.01
CA PHE A 383 15.93 -11.76 22.71
C PHE A 383 16.18 -10.72 21.60
N ASP A 384 16.99 -11.09 20.61
CA ASP A 384 17.12 -10.27 19.40
C ASP A 384 15.99 -10.62 18.42
N TRP A 385 14.93 -9.84 18.47
CA TRP A 385 13.74 -10.02 17.63
C TRP A 385 13.95 -9.69 16.14
N LYS A 386 15.13 -9.15 15.79
CA LYS A 386 15.53 -8.93 14.39
C LYS A 386 16.09 -10.20 13.74
N GLU A 387 16.29 -11.24 14.51
CA GLU A 387 16.78 -12.56 14.08
C GLU A 387 15.75 -13.65 14.35
N ALA A 388 16.09 -14.89 14.04
CA ALA A 388 15.26 -16.03 14.44
C ALA A 388 15.45 -16.31 15.95
N VAL A 389 14.38 -16.14 16.70
CA VAL A 389 14.37 -16.43 18.14
C VAL A 389 14.12 -17.92 18.42
N PRO A 390 14.43 -18.44 19.65
CA PRO A 390 14.14 -19.81 20.02
C PRO A 390 12.65 -20.16 19.85
N GLY A 391 12.38 -21.26 19.15
CA GLY A 391 11.04 -21.81 18.92
C GLY A 391 10.74 -23.03 19.81
N ASN A 392 11.29 -23.05 21.03
CA ASN A 392 11.18 -24.14 21.99
C ASN A 392 10.69 -23.68 23.37
N THR A 393 10.26 -22.42 23.51
CA THR A 393 9.88 -21.87 24.81
C THR A 393 8.70 -20.91 24.73
N SER A 394 7.84 -20.95 25.76
CA SER A 394 6.73 -20.01 25.93
C SER A 394 7.17 -18.55 26.10
N LYS A 395 8.43 -18.31 26.52
CA LYS A 395 8.97 -16.95 26.67
C LYS A 395 9.01 -16.16 25.37
N THR A 396 9.19 -16.82 24.24
CA THR A 396 9.18 -16.17 22.91
C THR A 396 7.80 -16.19 22.24
N LEU A 397 6.84 -16.96 22.77
CA LEU A 397 5.49 -17.05 22.21
C LEU A 397 4.63 -15.88 22.71
N TRP A 398 4.76 -14.70 22.09
CA TRP A 398 3.87 -13.58 22.41
C TRP A 398 2.42 -13.89 22.00
N LYS A 399 1.45 -13.35 22.78
CA LYS A 399 0.01 -13.55 22.59
C LYS A 399 -0.76 -12.25 22.41
N GLU A 400 -0.15 -11.13 22.79
CA GLU A 400 -0.77 -9.81 22.85
C GLU A 400 -0.04 -8.82 21.96
N THR A 401 -0.74 -7.76 21.58
CA THR A 401 -0.21 -6.59 20.90
C THR A 401 -0.43 -5.36 21.78
N TYR A 402 0.40 -4.34 21.60
CA TYR A 402 0.21 -3.04 22.25
C TYR A 402 -1.16 -2.45 21.89
N ASP A 403 -1.72 -1.67 22.82
CA ASP A 403 -2.94 -0.92 22.59
C ASP A 403 -2.65 0.36 21.82
N ILE A 404 -3.68 0.93 21.20
CA ILE A 404 -3.53 2.16 20.39
C ILE A 404 -2.93 3.31 21.20
N ASP A 405 -3.33 3.42 22.46
CA ASP A 405 -2.84 4.47 23.37
C ASP A 405 -1.34 4.29 23.73
N GLU A 406 -0.78 3.10 23.52
CA GLU A 406 0.64 2.77 23.78
C GLU A 406 1.54 2.99 22.55
N LEU A 407 0.97 3.39 21.38
CA LEU A 407 1.72 3.59 20.13
C LEU A 407 2.17 5.05 19.96
N PRO A 408 3.28 5.31 19.23
CA PRO A 408 3.71 6.67 18.91
C PRO A 408 2.61 7.42 18.15
N GLN A 409 2.13 8.53 18.72
CA GLN A 409 1.05 9.34 18.18
C GLN A 409 1.18 10.81 18.57
N VAL A 410 0.56 11.68 17.78
CA VAL A 410 0.49 13.13 17.99
C VAL A 410 -0.97 13.54 17.82
N ILE A 411 -1.56 14.14 18.85
CA ILE A 411 -2.93 14.66 18.85
C ILE A 411 -2.87 16.15 19.06
N GLN A 412 -3.39 16.93 18.11
CA GLN A 412 -3.56 18.38 18.19
C GLN A 412 -2.30 19.13 18.69
N PRO A 413 -1.15 19.03 17.98
CA PRO A 413 0.08 19.68 18.43
C PRO A 413 -0.03 21.20 18.35
N LEU A 414 0.67 21.91 19.25
CA LEU A 414 0.70 23.37 19.29
C LEU A 414 1.30 23.98 18.00
N SER A 415 2.15 23.26 17.30
CA SER A 415 2.70 23.65 16.00
C SER A 415 1.66 23.77 14.88
N GLY A 416 0.46 23.21 15.10
CA GLY A 416 -0.64 23.26 14.14
C GLY A 416 -0.48 22.36 12.92
N TYR A 417 0.48 21.41 12.91
CA TYR A 417 0.66 20.46 11.81
C TYR A 417 1.10 19.07 12.25
N VAL A 418 0.74 18.09 11.45
CA VAL A 418 1.28 16.71 11.49
C VAL A 418 1.60 16.25 10.07
N TYR A 419 2.65 15.46 9.91
CA TYR A 419 3.04 14.94 8.59
C TYR A 419 3.74 13.58 8.67
N ASN A 420 3.70 12.83 7.59
CA ASN A 420 4.50 11.62 7.42
C ASN A 420 4.81 11.36 5.94
N ALA A 421 6.06 10.99 5.66
CA ALA A 421 6.57 10.58 4.36
C ALA A 421 7.32 9.24 4.47
N ASN A 422 6.77 8.30 5.22
CA ASN A 422 7.35 6.98 5.54
C ASN A 422 8.65 7.08 6.36
N HIS A 423 8.80 8.09 7.17
CA HIS A 423 9.92 8.30 8.07
C HIS A 423 9.51 7.99 9.51
N SER A 424 10.46 8.14 10.42
CA SER A 424 10.31 7.87 11.85
C SER A 424 9.07 8.52 12.46
N PRO A 425 8.27 7.80 13.26
CA PRO A 425 7.14 8.37 13.98
C PRO A 425 7.55 9.42 15.02
N PHE A 426 8.84 9.50 15.34
CA PHE A 426 9.42 10.48 16.28
C PHE A 426 9.75 11.82 15.62
N LEU A 427 9.36 12.02 14.35
CA LEU A 427 9.63 13.21 13.54
C LEU A 427 8.38 13.73 12.80
N SER A 428 7.18 13.45 13.34
CA SER A 428 5.90 13.67 12.62
C SER A 428 5.27 15.04 12.85
N THR A 429 5.90 15.92 13.63
CA THR A 429 5.54 17.32 13.87
C THR A 429 6.78 18.12 14.28
N ASP A 430 6.64 19.22 15.03
CA ASP A 430 7.75 19.95 15.63
C ASP A 430 8.43 19.17 16.76
N GLU A 431 9.64 19.56 17.12
CA GLU A 431 10.48 18.82 18.08
C GLU A 431 9.84 18.70 19.47
N GLN A 432 9.10 19.75 19.91
CA GLN A 432 8.51 19.77 21.25
C GLN A 432 7.32 18.81 21.39
N ASN A 433 6.54 18.65 20.33
CA ASN A 433 5.32 17.84 20.31
C ASN A 433 5.54 16.41 19.77
N ASN A 434 6.72 16.10 19.23
CA ASN A 434 7.04 14.76 18.77
C ASN A 434 7.07 13.73 19.92
N PRO A 435 6.58 12.50 19.69
CA PRO A 435 6.75 11.42 20.65
C PRO A 435 8.25 11.19 20.94
N LYS A 436 8.60 10.99 22.19
CA LYS A 436 10.01 10.75 22.57
C LYS A 436 10.31 9.26 22.52
N LYS A 437 11.35 8.85 21.76
CA LYS A 437 11.71 7.43 21.55
C LYS A 437 11.88 6.64 22.85
N ASN A 438 12.44 7.25 23.88
CA ASN A 438 12.68 6.60 25.18
C ASN A 438 11.41 6.29 25.99
N MET A 439 10.22 6.73 25.52
CA MET A 439 8.93 6.37 26.11
C MET A 439 8.39 5.02 25.58
N PHE A 440 9.03 4.46 24.56
CA PHE A 440 8.58 3.25 23.87
C PHE A 440 9.63 2.15 24.01
N SER A 441 9.15 0.91 24.12
CA SER A 441 10.03 -0.26 24.21
C SER A 441 10.87 -0.43 22.93
N ASP A 442 12.14 -0.74 23.08
CA ASP A 442 13.03 -1.00 21.94
C ASP A 442 12.58 -2.23 21.13
N GLU A 443 11.89 -3.20 21.76
CA GLU A 443 11.33 -4.38 21.12
C GLU A 443 10.19 -4.08 20.11
N MET A 444 9.63 -2.86 20.13
CA MET A 444 8.70 -2.40 19.10
C MET A 444 9.38 -2.17 17.75
N ASN A 445 10.70 -1.93 17.74
CA ASN A 445 11.52 -1.72 16.55
C ASN A 445 10.91 -0.73 15.55
N PHE A 446 10.45 0.44 16.04
CA PHE A 446 10.03 1.52 15.17
C PHE A 446 11.20 2.06 14.35
N GLU A 447 10.90 2.50 13.14
CA GLU A 447 11.85 3.21 12.30
C GLU A 447 12.35 4.49 12.98
N THR A 448 13.66 4.75 12.87
CA THR A 448 14.31 5.93 13.49
C THR A 448 14.97 6.84 12.48
N TYR A 449 14.83 6.53 11.20
CA TYR A 449 15.43 7.28 10.10
C TYR A 449 14.53 8.40 9.59
N ASP A 450 15.18 9.34 8.95
CA ASP A 450 14.59 10.40 8.15
C ASP A 450 14.93 10.17 6.66
N ASN A 451 14.16 10.74 5.74
CA ASN A 451 14.41 10.64 4.30
C ASN A 451 14.35 12.01 3.62
N ASN A 452 14.70 12.08 2.33
CA ASN A 452 14.73 13.36 1.64
C ASN A 452 13.38 14.05 1.58
N ARG A 453 12.29 13.28 1.41
CA ARG A 453 10.90 13.79 1.37
C ARG A 453 10.49 14.42 2.69
N SER A 454 10.73 13.73 3.80
CA SER A 454 10.38 14.24 5.13
C SER A 454 11.16 15.49 5.50
N LYS A 455 12.49 15.52 5.20
CA LYS A 455 13.32 16.71 5.38
C LYS A 455 12.81 17.88 4.55
N ARG A 456 12.51 17.65 3.27
CA ARG A 456 12.00 18.69 2.38
C ARG A 456 10.64 19.20 2.82
N LEU A 457 9.71 18.31 3.19
CA LEU A 457 8.40 18.70 3.75
C LEU A 457 8.56 19.58 5.00
N LYS A 458 9.45 19.17 5.92
CA LYS A 458 9.72 19.95 7.14
C LYS A 458 10.25 21.35 6.83
N ILE A 459 11.25 21.46 5.91
CA ILE A 459 11.78 22.74 5.46
C ILE A 459 10.68 23.64 4.87
N LEU A 460 9.80 23.07 4.04
CA LEU A 460 8.72 23.83 3.42
C LEU A 460 7.67 24.25 4.44
N ILE A 461 7.22 23.37 5.33
CA ILE A 461 6.24 23.67 6.36
C ILE A 461 6.77 24.78 7.30
N ASP A 462 8.04 24.71 7.68
CA ASP A 462 8.68 25.70 8.58
C ASP A 462 8.92 27.05 7.90
N SER A 463 9.00 27.11 6.58
CA SER A 463 9.19 28.36 5.84
C SER A 463 7.97 29.28 5.85
N TYR A 464 6.80 28.77 6.26
CA TYR A 464 5.57 29.53 6.37
C TYR A 464 5.15 29.71 7.85
N ASP A 465 4.89 30.93 8.26
CA ASP A 465 4.19 31.17 9.53
C ASP A 465 2.77 30.63 9.43
N LYS A 466 2.01 31.09 8.43
CA LYS A 466 0.69 30.57 8.07
C LYS A 466 0.62 30.19 6.60
N ILE A 467 -0.14 29.15 6.29
CA ILE A 467 -0.23 28.49 5.00
C ILE A 467 -1.59 28.82 4.37
N SER A 468 -1.60 29.35 3.13
CA SER A 468 -2.82 29.41 2.31
C SER A 468 -3.06 28.07 1.61
N PHE A 469 -4.25 27.89 1.00
CA PHE A 469 -4.51 26.66 0.24
C PHE A 469 -3.60 26.52 -1.00
N ASP A 470 -3.17 27.65 -1.58
CA ASP A 470 -2.20 27.65 -2.68
C ASP A 470 -0.78 27.31 -2.21
N ASP A 471 -0.37 27.81 -1.02
CA ASP A 471 0.87 27.40 -0.38
C ASP A 471 0.87 25.90 -0.07
N PHE A 472 -0.28 25.36 0.40
CA PHE A 472 -0.48 23.95 0.66
C PHE A 472 -0.31 23.08 -0.60
N LYS A 473 -0.87 23.53 -1.73
CA LYS A 473 -0.63 22.89 -3.04
C LYS A 473 0.83 22.98 -3.47
N THR A 474 1.47 24.13 -3.26
CA THR A 474 2.91 24.33 -3.55
C THR A 474 3.77 23.36 -2.76
N ILE A 475 3.49 23.14 -1.47
CA ILE A 475 4.17 22.15 -0.63
C ILE A 475 3.95 20.74 -1.19
N LYS A 476 2.70 20.38 -1.56
CA LYS A 476 2.37 19.06 -2.09
C LYS A 476 3.10 18.74 -3.40
N TYR A 477 3.21 19.73 -4.29
CA TYR A 477 3.78 19.54 -5.63
C TYR A 477 5.25 19.94 -5.74
N ASP A 478 5.93 20.20 -4.60
CA ASP A 478 7.38 20.41 -4.60
C ASP A 478 8.10 19.14 -5.09
N ASN A 479 9.02 19.33 -6.02
CA ASN A 479 9.77 18.24 -6.63
C ASN A 479 11.28 18.38 -6.46
N GLN A 480 11.71 19.13 -5.44
CA GLN A 480 13.12 19.41 -5.16
C GLN A 480 13.65 18.55 -4.02
N TYR A 481 14.89 18.03 -4.16
CA TYR A 481 15.59 17.46 -3.02
C TYR A 481 15.96 18.53 -1.98
N PRO A 482 16.02 18.19 -0.68
CA PRO A 482 16.64 19.09 0.32
C PRO A 482 18.12 19.26 0.03
N ILE A 483 18.73 20.30 0.61
CA ILE A 483 20.19 20.51 0.56
C ILE A 483 20.69 20.52 2.00
N PRO A 484 21.57 19.56 2.38
CA PRO A 484 22.07 18.43 1.60
C PRO A 484 20.99 17.34 1.42
N TYR A 485 21.06 16.58 0.31
CA TYR A 485 20.26 15.38 0.13
C TYR A 485 21.10 14.13 0.40
N HIS A 486 20.48 13.01 0.68
CA HIS A 486 21.17 11.82 1.12
C HIS A 486 20.55 10.52 0.57
N PHE A 487 21.43 9.62 0.14
CA PHE A 487 21.08 8.22 -0.10
C PHE A 487 22.08 7.33 0.65
N SER A 488 21.57 6.42 1.48
CA SER A 488 22.40 5.57 2.35
C SER A 488 23.41 4.66 1.63
N TRP A 489 23.20 4.43 0.33
CA TRP A 489 24.01 3.55 -0.52
C TRP A 489 24.88 4.30 -1.54
N MET A 490 24.80 5.63 -1.61
CA MET A 490 25.53 6.46 -2.56
C MET A 490 26.14 7.69 -1.88
N ASP A 491 27.44 7.91 -2.06
CA ASP A 491 28.12 9.10 -1.56
C ASP A 491 27.88 10.31 -2.46
N ILE A 492 26.83 11.07 -2.17
CA ILE A 492 26.46 12.29 -2.88
C ILE A 492 27.54 13.38 -2.72
N ASN A 493 28.15 13.48 -1.54
CA ASN A 493 29.21 14.50 -1.32
C ASN A 493 30.41 14.26 -2.22
N HIS A 494 30.71 12.99 -2.54
CA HIS A 494 31.77 12.67 -3.50
C HIS A 494 31.41 13.17 -4.90
N LEU A 495 30.18 12.92 -5.37
CA LEU A 495 29.70 13.40 -6.68
C LEU A 495 29.78 14.94 -6.78
N ASP A 496 29.30 15.63 -5.75
CA ASP A 496 29.23 17.09 -5.74
C ASP A 496 30.64 17.76 -5.70
N LYS A 497 31.67 17.06 -5.23
CA LYS A 497 33.05 17.53 -5.12
C LYS A 497 33.97 17.02 -6.24
N LEU A 498 33.46 16.26 -7.21
CA LEU A 498 34.29 15.84 -8.35
C LEU A 498 34.80 17.06 -9.17
N ASP A 499 36.09 17.10 -9.44
CA ASP A 499 36.62 18.06 -10.37
C ASP A 499 36.53 17.56 -11.81
N SER A 500 35.68 18.19 -12.62
CA SER A 500 35.45 17.82 -14.03
C SER A 500 36.72 17.80 -14.86
N LYS A 501 37.74 18.65 -14.52
CA LYS A 501 39.03 18.71 -15.20
C LYS A 501 39.84 17.41 -15.07
N ASN A 502 39.66 16.68 -13.96
CA ASN A 502 40.32 15.40 -13.75
C ASN A 502 39.69 14.25 -14.53
N PHE A 503 38.51 14.47 -15.13
CA PHE A 503 37.73 13.49 -15.85
C PHE A 503 37.15 14.06 -17.15
N PRO A 504 38.01 14.49 -18.11
CA PRO A 504 37.54 15.20 -19.31
C PRO A 504 36.59 14.39 -20.17
N ASP A 505 36.66 13.05 -20.08
CA ASP A 505 35.77 12.13 -20.79
C ASP A 505 34.32 12.15 -20.29
N ILE A 506 34.05 12.59 -19.06
CA ILE A 506 32.73 12.68 -18.43
C ILE A 506 32.46 14.07 -17.83
N ALA A 507 33.28 15.09 -18.17
CA ALA A 507 33.17 16.44 -17.61
C ALA A 507 31.75 17.01 -17.71
N THR A 508 31.11 16.92 -18.87
CA THR A 508 29.74 17.39 -19.09
C THR A 508 28.74 16.78 -18.11
N LEU A 509 28.85 15.49 -17.78
CA LEU A 509 27.92 14.83 -16.83
C LEU A 509 28.17 15.34 -15.41
N ILE A 510 29.43 15.54 -15.02
CA ILE A 510 29.78 16.10 -13.71
C ILE A 510 29.22 17.52 -13.60
N GLU A 511 29.42 18.37 -14.62
CA GLU A 511 28.88 19.72 -14.66
C GLU A 511 27.34 19.76 -14.66
N ASN A 512 26.68 18.87 -15.39
CA ASN A 512 25.20 18.72 -15.34
C ASN A 512 24.71 18.42 -13.94
N LEU A 513 25.43 17.58 -13.17
CA LEU A 513 25.06 17.24 -11.79
C LEU A 513 25.35 18.38 -10.80
N GLN A 514 26.51 19.07 -10.95
CA GLN A 514 26.93 20.16 -10.06
C GLN A 514 26.09 21.42 -10.24
N ASN A 515 25.69 21.74 -11.50
CA ASN A 515 24.87 22.90 -11.83
C ASN A 515 23.37 22.63 -11.68
N TRP A 516 22.98 21.41 -11.30
CA TRP A 516 21.58 21.06 -11.14
C TRP A 516 20.97 21.69 -9.88
N ASP A 517 19.83 22.36 -10.04
CA ASP A 517 19.04 22.99 -8.95
C ASP A 517 18.35 22.00 -8.02
N ARG A 518 18.58 20.71 -8.20
CA ARG A 518 17.97 19.57 -7.50
C ARG A 518 16.47 19.41 -7.75
N LYS A 519 15.88 20.10 -8.73
CA LYS A 519 14.48 19.94 -9.13
C LYS A 519 14.31 18.81 -10.13
N ALA A 520 13.23 18.05 -9.95
CA ALA A 520 12.86 16.91 -10.79
C ALA A 520 11.83 17.28 -11.87
N ASN A 521 11.99 18.45 -12.50
CA ASN A 521 11.15 18.88 -13.61
C ASN A 521 11.45 18.04 -14.86
N SER A 522 10.44 17.80 -15.71
CA SER A 522 10.61 17.05 -16.96
C SER A 522 11.64 17.66 -17.91
N SER A 523 11.83 18.99 -17.91
CA SER A 523 12.84 19.71 -18.70
C SER A 523 14.25 19.77 -18.08
N SER A 524 14.47 19.20 -16.88
CA SER A 524 15.75 19.28 -16.19
C SER A 524 16.78 18.29 -16.76
N ILE A 525 17.88 18.82 -17.28
CA ILE A 525 19.04 18.04 -17.76
C ILE A 525 19.75 17.38 -16.57
N GLY A 526 19.94 18.12 -15.45
CA GLY A 526 20.56 17.58 -14.24
C GLY A 526 19.78 16.41 -13.65
N ALA A 527 18.44 16.50 -13.60
CA ALA A 527 17.57 15.41 -13.19
C ALA A 527 17.64 14.20 -14.13
N GLY A 528 17.72 14.45 -15.45
CA GLY A 528 17.91 13.40 -16.46
C GLY A 528 19.22 12.65 -16.26
N THR A 529 20.33 13.41 -16.10
CA THR A 529 21.67 12.85 -15.81
C THR A 529 21.65 12.05 -14.50
N PHE A 530 21.06 12.60 -13.45
CA PHE A 530 20.97 11.95 -12.14
C PHE A 530 20.19 10.62 -12.21
N LEU A 531 19.00 10.60 -12.83
CA LEU A 531 18.19 9.39 -12.91
C LEU A 531 18.86 8.28 -13.74
N MET A 532 19.55 8.66 -14.83
CA MET A 532 20.32 7.69 -15.62
C MET A 532 21.48 7.10 -14.82
N LEU A 533 22.22 7.94 -14.07
CA LEU A 533 23.28 7.51 -13.16
C LEU A 533 22.71 6.60 -12.06
N TYR A 534 21.62 7.01 -11.42
CA TYR A 534 20.92 6.23 -10.38
C TYR A 534 20.58 4.81 -10.85
N HIS A 535 20.00 4.67 -12.04
CA HIS A 535 19.70 3.36 -12.62
C HIS A 535 20.96 2.51 -12.95
N ARG A 536 22.10 3.16 -13.26
CA ARG A 536 23.38 2.45 -13.50
C ARG A 536 23.98 1.97 -12.17
N LEU A 537 23.93 2.82 -11.15
CA LEU A 537 24.44 2.49 -9.83
C LEU A 537 23.72 1.27 -9.19
N TYR A 538 22.43 1.08 -9.44
CA TYR A 538 21.71 -0.11 -8.99
C TYR A 538 22.35 -1.43 -9.47
N LYS A 539 22.92 -1.45 -10.68
CA LYS A 539 23.64 -2.60 -11.23
C LYS A 539 24.87 -2.95 -10.38
N TYR A 540 25.61 -1.94 -9.94
CA TYR A 540 26.79 -2.13 -9.10
C TYR A 540 26.39 -2.45 -7.65
N TYR A 541 25.43 -1.72 -7.10
CA TYR A 541 24.94 -1.90 -5.74
C TYR A 541 24.50 -3.35 -5.45
N ASN A 542 23.81 -3.99 -6.37
CA ASN A 542 23.36 -5.38 -6.22
C ASN A 542 24.49 -6.41 -6.18
N ASN A 543 25.70 -6.04 -6.60
CA ASN A 543 26.88 -6.91 -6.67
C ASN A 543 27.92 -6.61 -5.56
N ILE A 544 27.66 -5.63 -4.69
CA ILE A 544 28.54 -5.28 -3.57
C ILE A 544 28.15 -6.07 -2.33
N PRO A 545 29.09 -6.75 -1.64
CA PRO A 545 28.82 -7.37 -0.35
C PRO A 545 28.49 -6.32 0.74
N GLU A 546 27.93 -6.76 1.83
CA GLU A 546 27.64 -5.90 2.99
C GLU A 546 28.93 -5.28 3.61
N PRO A 547 28.91 -3.99 4.05
CA PRO A 547 27.84 -3.01 3.85
C PRO A 547 27.74 -2.54 2.39
N LYS A 548 26.53 -2.39 1.88
CA LYS A 548 26.28 -2.01 0.48
C LYS A 548 26.46 -0.51 0.24
N ILE A 549 27.68 -0.02 0.44
CA ILE A 549 28.05 1.37 0.12
C ILE A 549 28.84 1.35 -1.16
N ILE A 550 28.39 2.12 -2.16
CA ILE A 550 29.07 2.22 -3.46
C ILE A 550 30.37 3.02 -3.29
N PRO A 551 31.54 2.42 -3.60
CA PRO A 551 32.82 3.15 -3.53
C PRO A 551 32.89 4.31 -4.53
N PRO A 552 33.62 5.39 -4.23
CA PRO A 552 33.81 6.53 -5.13
C PRO A 552 34.32 6.15 -6.52
N SER A 553 35.24 5.21 -6.63
CA SER A 553 35.72 4.71 -7.93
C SER A 553 34.60 4.08 -8.78
N THR A 554 33.64 3.44 -8.15
CA THR A 554 32.48 2.85 -8.85
C THR A 554 31.52 3.93 -9.36
N LEU A 555 31.42 5.09 -8.67
CA LEU A 555 30.66 6.24 -9.17
C LEU A 555 31.19 6.75 -10.51
N ILE A 556 32.52 6.83 -10.64
CA ILE A 556 33.18 7.24 -11.90
C ILE A 556 32.88 6.25 -13.03
N LEU A 557 32.97 4.95 -12.75
CA LEU A 557 32.60 3.92 -13.72
C LEU A 557 31.12 4.02 -14.14
N ALA A 558 30.23 4.26 -13.19
CA ALA A 558 28.82 4.44 -13.47
C ALA A 558 28.52 5.71 -14.30
N LEU A 559 29.28 6.80 -14.09
CA LEU A 559 29.22 8.00 -14.93
C LEU A 559 29.66 7.72 -16.37
N ARG A 560 30.74 6.95 -16.57
CA ARG A 560 31.16 6.49 -17.90
C ARG A 560 30.11 5.60 -18.59
N ASP A 561 29.53 4.66 -17.85
CA ASP A 561 28.40 3.84 -18.34
C ASP A 561 27.20 4.71 -18.71
N THR A 562 26.92 5.76 -17.91
CA THR A 562 25.84 6.72 -18.17
C THR A 562 26.09 7.49 -19.46
N LYS A 563 27.31 8.03 -19.65
CA LYS A 563 27.73 8.68 -20.90
C LYS A 563 27.50 7.78 -22.12
N ASN A 564 28.06 6.57 -22.06
CA ASN A 564 27.95 5.62 -23.17
C ASN A 564 26.48 5.31 -23.52
N TYR A 565 25.64 5.21 -22.50
CA TYR A 565 24.20 5.00 -22.67
C TYR A 565 23.52 6.20 -23.31
N MET A 566 23.82 7.43 -22.86
CA MET A 566 23.28 8.67 -23.42
C MET A 566 23.63 8.80 -24.91
N ILE A 567 24.89 8.62 -25.25
CA ILE A 567 25.34 8.69 -26.65
C ILE A 567 24.68 7.62 -27.50
N LYS A 568 24.62 6.37 -26.99
CA LYS A 568 24.01 5.24 -27.71
C LYS A 568 22.54 5.46 -28.03
N HIS A 569 21.78 5.99 -27.10
CA HIS A 569 20.31 6.02 -27.19
C HIS A 569 19.73 7.40 -27.54
N PHE A 570 20.46 8.48 -27.23
CA PHE A 570 19.99 9.85 -27.41
C PHE A 570 20.91 10.69 -28.31
N GLY A 571 22.13 10.21 -28.63
CA GLY A 571 23.08 10.91 -29.49
C GLY A 571 23.70 12.18 -28.86
N LYS A 572 23.39 12.47 -27.58
CA LYS A 572 23.80 13.69 -26.88
C LYS A 572 23.98 13.42 -25.38
N LEU A 573 24.66 14.36 -24.66
CA LEU A 573 24.88 14.26 -23.21
C LEU A 573 23.89 15.12 -22.39
N ASN A 574 23.28 16.11 -23.00
CA ASN A 574 22.31 16.99 -22.35
C ASN A 574 20.90 16.43 -22.62
N VAL A 575 20.54 15.37 -21.89
CA VAL A 575 19.24 14.70 -22.01
C VAL A 575 18.33 15.14 -20.86
N GLU A 576 17.20 15.72 -21.19
CA GLU A 576 16.19 16.13 -20.21
C GLU A 576 15.56 14.91 -19.52
N LEU A 577 15.10 15.09 -18.27
CA LEU A 577 14.40 14.03 -17.54
C LEU A 577 13.21 13.47 -18.34
N GLY A 578 12.38 14.33 -18.91
CA GLY A 578 11.21 13.94 -19.67
C GLY A 578 11.49 13.32 -21.06
N GLU A 579 12.72 13.47 -21.59
CA GLU A 579 13.16 12.69 -22.75
C GLU A 579 13.40 11.24 -22.34
N TYR A 580 14.01 11.02 -21.19
CA TYR A 580 14.36 9.71 -20.65
C TYR A 580 13.21 9.02 -19.94
N GLN A 581 12.47 9.72 -19.05
CA GLN A 581 11.39 9.17 -18.25
C GLN A 581 10.01 9.55 -18.80
N LYS A 582 9.17 8.54 -19.04
CA LYS A 582 7.84 8.70 -19.62
C LYS A 582 6.73 8.19 -18.72
N LEU A 583 5.63 8.91 -18.66
CA LEU A 583 4.34 8.36 -18.23
C LEU A 583 3.68 7.74 -19.48
N VAL A 584 3.35 6.44 -19.37
CA VAL A 584 2.92 5.67 -20.55
C VAL A 584 1.61 4.95 -20.26
N ARG A 585 0.59 5.21 -21.06
CA ARG A 585 -0.69 4.50 -20.99
C ARG A 585 -1.21 4.23 -22.40
N GLY A 586 -1.38 2.96 -22.77
CA GLY A 586 -1.78 2.59 -24.12
C GLY A 586 -0.79 3.11 -25.19
N LYS A 587 -1.27 4.01 -26.05
CA LYS A 587 -0.46 4.68 -27.08
C LYS A 587 0.13 6.01 -26.59
N ASN A 588 -0.35 6.56 -25.51
CA ASN A 588 0.11 7.84 -24.97
C ASN A 588 1.43 7.69 -24.23
N GLU A 589 2.40 8.50 -24.61
CA GLU A 589 3.76 8.54 -24.07
C GLU A 589 4.15 9.98 -23.80
N LEU A 590 3.97 10.45 -22.56
CA LEU A 590 4.17 11.85 -22.18
C LEU A 590 5.45 12.01 -21.33
N PRO A 591 6.18 13.14 -21.46
CA PRO A 591 7.30 13.47 -20.56
C PRO A 591 6.87 13.46 -19.10
N SER A 592 7.62 12.78 -18.22
CA SER A 592 7.28 12.72 -16.80
C SER A 592 8.27 13.49 -15.95
N PHE A 593 7.76 14.04 -14.86
CA PHE A 593 8.52 14.63 -13.76
C PHE A 593 8.86 13.58 -12.70
N GLY A 594 9.52 14.02 -11.62
CA GLY A 594 9.70 13.24 -10.40
C GLY A 594 10.91 12.30 -10.43
N LEU A 595 11.46 12.03 -9.26
CA LEU A 595 12.61 11.18 -9.02
C LEU A 595 12.38 10.31 -7.78
N PRO A 596 13.18 9.26 -7.54
CA PRO A 596 13.12 8.54 -6.27
C PRO A 596 13.33 9.45 -5.07
N ASP A 597 12.48 9.36 -4.06
CA ASP A 597 12.58 10.08 -2.78
C ASP A 597 12.54 11.62 -2.83
N VAL A 598 11.94 12.22 -3.87
CA VAL A 598 11.39 13.59 -3.82
C VAL A 598 9.92 13.55 -3.42
N ILE A 599 9.31 14.67 -2.98
CA ILE A 599 7.88 14.69 -2.56
C ILE A 599 7.00 14.14 -3.68
N THR A 600 7.24 14.55 -4.93
CA THR A 600 6.59 13.98 -6.13
C THR A 600 7.33 12.72 -6.62
N ALA A 601 7.43 11.70 -5.77
CA ALA A 601 8.25 10.51 -6.03
C ALA A 601 7.78 9.70 -7.23
N MET A 602 8.75 9.30 -8.08
CA MET A 602 8.54 8.43 -9.24
C MET A 602 9.55 7.32 -9.31
N HIS A 603 9.09 6.13 -9.68
CA HIS A 603 9.90 4.95 -9.91
C HIS A 603 9.64 4.42 -11.31
N SER A 604 10.72 4.21 -12.06
CA SER A 604 10.66 3.84 -13.48
C SER A 604 11.36 2.52 -13.75
N LYS A 605 10.87 1.81 -14.76
CA LYS A 605 11.49 0.59 -15.30
C LYS A 605 11.85 0.77 -16.77
N LYS A 606 12.82 -0.03 -17.23
CA LYS A 606 13.25 -0.03 -18.63
C LYS A 606 12.05 -0.11 -19.59
N TYR A 607 12.12 0.72 -20.61
CA TYR A 607 11.14 0.82 -21.69
C TYR A 607 11.86 0.78 -23.05
N LYS A 608 11.15 1.03 -24.14
CA LYS A 608 11.70 1.02 -25.50
C LYS A 608 12.69 2.16 -25.76
N ASP A 609 13.55 2.02 -26.74
CA ASP A 609 14.46 3.05 -27.29
C ASP A 609 15.36 3.73 -26.25
N GLY A 610 15.80 2.98 -25.23
CA GLY A 610 16.63 3.52 -24.16
C GLY A 610 15.90 4.41 -23.16
N LYS A 611 14.58 4.54 -23.25
CA LYS A 611 13.74 5.26 -22.28
C LYS A 611 13.34 4.36 -21.10
N VAL A 612 12.81 4.99 -20.07
CA VAL A 612 12.15 4.31 -18.96
C VAL A 612 10.70 4.77 -18.84
N LYS A 613 9.81 3.87 -18.41
CA LYS A 613 8.42 4.24 -18.07
C LYS A 613 8.21 4.24 -16.57
N VAL A 614 7.49 5.22 -16.07
CA VAL A 614 7.00 5.25 -14.69
C VAL A 614 6.08 4.06 -14.47
N VAL A 615 6.29 3.34 -13.37
CA VAL A 615 5.49 2.17 -13.00
C VAL A 615 4.92 2.26 -11.58
N ALA A 616 5.48 3.15 -10.76
CA ALA A 616 5.02 3.43 -9.41
C ALA A 616 5.42 4.86 -9.02
N GLY A 617 4.77 5.41 -8.04
CA GLY A 617 5.00 6.76 -7.55
C GLY A 617 3.69 7.41 -7.22
N GLU A 618 3.58 8.71 -7.40
CA GLU A 618 2.34 9.45 -7.22
C GLU A 618 1.21 8.78 -7.99
N SER A 619 0.23 8.22 -7.30
CA SER A 619 -0.81 7.38 -7.92
C SER A 619 -2.21 7.87 -7.64
N TYR A 620 -2.52 8.31 -6.44
CA TYR A 620 -3.74 9.00 -6.06
C TYR A 620 -3.40 10.20 -5.18
N ILE A 621 -3.93 11.34 -5.53
CA ILE A 621 -3.79 12.59 -4.79
C ILE A 621 -5.18 13.11 -4.45
N GLU A 622 -5.43 13.38 -3.17
CA GLU A 622 -6.65 14.04 -2.71
C GLU A 622 -6.27 15.16 -1.74
N LEU A 623 -6.76 16.36 -2.01
CA LEU A 623 -6.55 17.57 -1.23
C LEU A 623 -7.88 17.99 -0.63
N VAL A 624 -7.95 17.97 0.70
CA VAL A 624 -9.18 18.22 1.44
C VAL A 624 -9.06 19.51 2.25
N LYS A 625 -10.09 20.33 2.20
CA LYS A 625 -10.21 21.56 3.00
C LYS A 625 -11.52 21.54 3.76
N PHE A 626 -11.42 21.36 5.08
CA PHE A 626 -12.57 21.40 5.98
C PHE A 626 -12.84 22.81 6.50
N SER A 627 -14.11 23.14 6.64
CA SER A 627 -14.60 24.34 7.30
C SER A 627 -15.89 24.05 8.07
N LYS A 628 -16.33 25.00 8.91
CA LYS A 628 -17.63 24.90 9.58
C LYS A 628 -18.79 24.76 8.61
N ASN A 629 -18.66 25.35 7.40
CA ASN A 629 -19.70 25.41 6.37
C ASN A 629 -19.67 24.21 5.39
N GLY A 630 -18.68 23.32 5.48
CA GLY A 630 -18.58 22.16 4.60
C GLY A 630 -17.15 21.73 4.31
N VAL A 631 -17.01 20.86 3.33
CA VAL A 631 -15.75 20.32 2.86
C VAL A 631 -15.58 20.59 1.38
N GLU A 632 -14.38 20.98 0.99
CA GLU A 632 -13.94 21.07 -0.42
C GLU A 632 -12.92 19.97 -0.66
N ILE A 633 -13.09 19.19 -1.74
CA ILE A 633 -12.22 18.09 -2.12
C ILE A 633 -11.75 18.30 -3.55
N GLU A 634 -10.45 18.15 -3.75
CA GLU A 634 -9.84 18.08 -5.08
C GLU A 634 -9.04 16.80 -5.20
N SER A 635 -9.12 16.10 -6.34
CA SER A 635 -8.40 14.86 -6.55
C SER A 635 -7.86 14.71 -7.96
N VAL A 636 -6.92 13.79 -8.12
CA VAL A 636 -6.43 13.30 -9.41
C VAL A 636 -5.83 11.91 -9.27
N ILE A 637 -6.01 11.08 -10.29
CA ILE A 637 -5.34 9.78 -10.44
C ILE A 637 -4.37 9.84 -11.62
N SER A 638 -3.33 9.02 -11.62
CA SER A 638 -2.22 9.16 -12.59
C SER A 638 -2.60 8.95 -14.04
N TYR A 639 -3.62 8.13 -14.31
CA TYR A 639 -4.06 7.82 -15.66
C TYR A 639 -5.51 8.26 -15.90
N GLY A 640 -6.44 7.51 -15.42
CA GLY A 640 -7.88 7.66 -15.47
C GLY A 640 -8.51 6.57 -14.62
N ASN A 641 -9.82 6.56 -14.50
CA ASN A 641 -10.53 5.68 -13.57
C ASN A 641 -10.96 4.34 -14.18
N SER A 642 -10.48 4.00 -15.39
CA SER A 642 -10.80 2.74 -16.07
C SER A 642 -9.55 2.04 -16.59
N GLU A 643 -9.49 0.72 -16.47
CA GLU A 643 -8.46 -0.13 -17.08
C GLU A 643 -8.84 -0.62 -18.48
N LYS A 644 -10.08 -0.38 -18.94
CA LYS A 644 -10.53 -0.74 -20.28
C LYS A 644 -9.99 0.24 -21.31
N LYS A 645 -9.22 -0.25 -22.29
CA LYS A 645 -8.54 0.55 -23.30
C LYS A 645 -9.48 1.36 -24.21
N GLU A 646 -10.70 0.89 -24.34
CA GLU A 646 -11.76 1.50 -25.13
C GLU A 646 -12.52 2.60 -24.38
N SER A 647 -12.31 2.69 -23.06
CA SER A 647 -12.92 3.72 -22.23
C SER A 647 -12.28 5.08 -22.48
N LYS A 648 -13.08 6.13 -22.57
CA LYS A 648 -12.59 7.52 -22.57
C LYS A 648 -11.86 7.87 -21.26
N HIS A 649 -12.09 7.10 -20.20
CA HIS A 649 -11.48 7.28 -18.88
C HIS A 649 -10.26 6.37 -18.63
N PHE A 650 -9.67 5.86 -19.72
CA PHE A 650 -8.45 5.04 -19.63
C PHE A 650 -7.20 5.88 -19.28
N ASP A 651 -7.16 7.13 -19.80
CA ASP A 651 -5.98 8.00 -19.70
C ASP A 651 -6.31 9.50 -19.65
N ASP A 652 -7.57 9.85 -19.44
CA ASP A 652 -8.10 11.23 -19.51
C ASP A 652 -7.59 12.17 -18.39
N GLN A 653 -7.00 11.64 -17.34
CA GLN A 653 -6.41 12.46 -16.26
C GLN A 653 -4.89 12.66 -16.39
N MET A 654 -4.21 12.04 -17.37
CA MET A 654 -2.74 12.10 -17.50
C MET A 654 -2.20 13.52 -17.66
N GLU A 655 -2.80 14.34 -18.52
CA GLU A 655 -2.35 15.72 -18.71
C GLU A 655 -2.62 16.59 -17.48
N MET A 656 -3.78 16.41 -16.82
CA MET A 656 -4.11 17.09 -15.58
C MET A 656 -3.06 16.75 -14.51
N TYR A 657 -2.76 15.47 -14.33
CA TYR A 657 -1.79 14.96 -13.40
C TYR A 657 -0.37 15.49 -13.65
N LEU A 658 0.12 15.46 -14.90
CA LEU A 658 1.45 15.95 -15.27
C LEU A 658 1.60 17.47 -15.11
N ASN A 659 0.49 18.22 -15.16
CA ASN A 659 0.46 19.67 -14.97
C ASN A 659 0.11 20.10 -13.53
N PHE A 660 0.16 19.15 -12.54
CA PHE A 660 -0.13 19.40 -11.14
C PHE A 660 -1.53 19.99 -10.89
N LYS A 661 -2.48 19.59 -11.73
CA LYS A 661 -3.89 20.02 -11.65
C LYS A 661 -4.74 18.91 -11.03
N THR A 662 -5.83 19.32 -10.41
CA THR A 662 -6.82 18.46 -9.76
C THR A 662 -8.22 18.78 -10.26
N LYS A 663 -9.12 17.80 -10.22
CA LYS A 663 -10.55 17.99 -10.41
C LYS A 663 -11.25 18.23 -9.07
N LYS A 664 -12.33 19.01 -9.05
CA LYS A 664 -13.17 19.20 -7.88
C LYS A 664 -14.14 18.04 -7.73
N MET A 665 -14.20 17.49 -6.53
CA MET A 665 -15.17 16.47 -6.14
C MET A 665 -16.28 17.07 -5.27
N THR A 666 -17.49 16.52 -5.33
CA THR A 666 -18.63 17.06 -4.60
C THR A 666 -19.52 15.99 -4.00
N PHE A 667 -20.14 16.30 -2.86
CA PHE A 667 -21.22 15.53 -2.24
C PHE A 667 -22.62 16.04 -2.62
N ASP A 668 -22.69 17.09 -3.43
CA ASP A 668 -23.92 17.71 -3.88
C ASP A 668 -24.49 16.93 -5.06
N ARG A 669 -25.62 16.28 -4.84
CA ARG A 669 -26.22 15.38 -5.82
C ARG A 669 -26.61 16.10 -7.11
N ASP A 670 -27.16 17.31 -7.02
CA ASP A 670 -27.59 18.08 -8.20
C ASP A 670 -26.39 18.46 -9.06
N LYS A 671 -25.25 18.81 -8.44
CA LYS A 671 -24.00 19.07 -9.17
C LYS A 671 -23.45 17.83 -9.84
N ILE A 672 -23.54 16.65 -9.18
CA ILE A 672 -23.11 15.37 -9.74
C ILE A 672 -23.91 15.08 -11.02
N TYR A 673 -25.24 15.20 -10.98
CA TYR A 673 -26.08 14.98 -12.17
C TYR A 673 -25.83 15.98 -13.29
N ASN A 674 -25.49 17.22 -12.98
CA ASN A 674 -25.18 18.23 -13.99
C ASN A 674 -23.79 18.06 -14.62
N ASP A 675 -22.89 17.29 -14.00
CA ASP A 675 -21.54 17.02 -14.49
C ASP A 675 -21.41 15.63 -15.16
N SER A 676 -22.49 14.83 -15.15
CA SER A 676 -22.57 13.46 -15.69
C SER A 676 -22.73 13.39 -17.22
#